data_4c003a32050a97a8f77e6816158b7240
#
_entry.id   4c003a32050a97a8f77e6816158b7240
#
_cell.length_a   1.000
_cell.length_b   1.000
_cell.length_c   1.000
_cell.angle_alpha   90.00
_cell.angle_beta   90.00
_cell.angle_gamma   90.00
#
_symmetry.space_group_name_H-M   'P 1'
#
loop_
_entity.id
_entity.type
_entity.pdbx_description
1 polymer ?
#
loop_
_entity_poly.entity_id
_entity_poly.type
_entity_poly.pdbx_seq_one_letter_code
_entity_poly.pdbx_strand_id
1 'polypeptide(L)'
;MKLKPFLSLLAFLVVSIAGAQTLKGKVIDDQNEPLLGVTILVKEVPNKGATTNEKGEFSINVNTNQTLVFSYIGFQSKEIKVGKQKNLVVTLIGEAEELPELLVVGSRAGGRTKIDSPVPVDVFDVAKTSKTQPQVNLNQILNSIAPSFTSTTQVVSDGSDHLDPAQLRGLGPDQTLVLLNGKRRHTSAFINVNGTPGRGTVGTDLNTIPSFALSKIEVLRDGASAQYGSDAIAGVMNLELKKDKGLSAQVSYGGHLTPTANDHRGNFDGGQGQLDINYGTELGKKGGFLNFTFSAQFRDKTHRAGTFDGDIFNAYNAIERRALNHGDNLSRYFSNINVNADPRLLRLIKGYAGEVDYFDSSYLAQIQSANSIADLQPILKKDFTEQELAYRGLNRKDYNMHVGQSSLLGTQFFVNAAFPVSDNWEIYAFGGQSYRYGEAGGFFRRPNQARTFTGLYPNGYLPKITTDIQDSSISAGIRGEAGKWHLDLSNTFGRNEFAYTIKNTGNTSLRFASPDYFDAGKLRFAQNTINLDLSRPIELFHKSNISFGVEQRHESYSTVAGAENSYATYDITGGVLPLSAPASQKVTDFFGNALPGGAQVLPGFREESALTKTRNVWAGYGEFETDITQWLLANAAVRYEHYSDFGNTFNYKLATRVKLFPHVNLRAAASTGFRAPSIHQLYYTNINTLQINGVLQETGTFNNISRAAELFGIEKLQEEKSKSLSTGFAVKIPKAGLSLSADAYFIRVDDRIILTEAFTRPAGNSPAENELKQIFDQANVSTVQFFSNAVDVETKGIDVVVSHSLQADKFTLNNDFAFNLTQTRKVGDIHTPRAIKAAGLEEKFFSERSRVLLEEVIPRFKATLSHNLTIGKWNGYLRNTYYGKATGPDVIAADKRIGDFVFDERGHQVIRGKVITDLSVAYNFTPKTSLTLGVNNLFDLYPEKNVKVNNNNDQFVYSRATSQFGLNGRYVFLRATFNVF
;
A
#
# COMPACT_ATOMS: atom_id res chain seq x y z
N MET A 1 -26.69 67.56 -73.89
CA MET A 1 -26.31 68.96 -74.10
C MET A 1 -25.65 69.43 -72.80
N LYS A 2 -24.39 69.90 -72.85
CA LYS A 2 -23.62 70.69 -71.86
C LYS A 2 -23.24 70.03 -70.58
N LEU A 3 -21.96 69.55 -70.31
CA LEU A 3 -20.66 70.13 -70.17
C LEU A 3 -20.55 71.19 -69.05
N LYS A 4 -19.79 70.74 -67.98
CA LYS A 4 -18.88 71.55 -67.12
C LYS A 4 -19.43 72.12 -65.81
N PRO A 5 -18.59 72.26 -64.71
CA PRO A 5 -17.14 72.10 -64.71
C PRO A 5 -16.57 71.21 -63.62
N PHE A 6 -15.50 70.60 -63.95
CA PHE A 6 -14.35 70.20 -63.12
C PHE A 6 -13.60 71.47 -62.70
N LEU A 7 -13.15 71.50 -61.50
CA LEU A 7 -12.16 72.35 -60.80
C LEU A 7 -12.67 73.07 -59.56
N SER A 8 -12.51 72.45 -58.49
CA SER A 8 -12.08 73.06 -57.19
C SER A 8 -12.32 72.07 -56.06
N LEU A 9 -11.49 71.06 -55.94
CA LEU A 9 -11.21 70.37 -54.63
C LEU A 9 -9.81 69.74 -54.71
N LEU A 10 -8.79 70.57 -54.91
CA LEU A 10 -7.40 70.10 -54.71
C LEU A 10 -6.78 70.98 -53.63
N ALA A 11 -7.20 70.70 -52.40
CA ALA A 11 -6.55 71.12 -51.20
C ALA A 11 -6.96 70.29 -50.01
N PHE A 12 -5.94 69.69 -49.32
CA PHE A 12 -6.00 68.93 -48.07
C PHE A 12 -6.26 67.47 -48.15
N LEU A 13 -5.34 66.75 -48.77
CA LEU A 13 -4.99 65.40 -48.33
C LEU A 13 -3.50 65.39 -47.92
N VAL A 14 -3.19 65.91 -46.72
CA VAL A 14 -1.98 65.59 -45.97
C VAL A 14 -2.14 64.21 -45.47
N VAL A 15 -1.79 63.19 -46.26
CA VAL A 15 -1.58 61.82 -45.80
C VAL A 15 -0.38 61.88 -44.90
N SER A 16 -0.60 61.82 -43.58
CA SER A 16 0.44 61.51 -42.65
C SER A 16 0.93 60.10 -42.99
N ILE A 17 2.01 59.95 -43.71
CA ILE A 17 2.77 58.72 -43.85
C ILE A 17 3.33 58.45 -42.47
N ALA A 18 2.56 57.69 -41.62
CA ALA A 18 3.07 57.10 -40.43
C ALA A 18 4.08 56.05 -40.91
N GLY A 19 5.37 56.40 -40.87
CA GLY A 19 6.45 55.52 -41.32
C GLY A 19 6.46 54.24 -40.43
N ALA A 20 6.21 53.12 -41.07
CA ALA A 20 6.43 51.80 -40.38
C ALA A 20 7.91 51.69 -40.03
N GLN A 21 8.21 51.50 -38.76
CA GLN A 21 9.56 51.24 -38.29
C GLN A 21 9.77 49.73 -38.05
N THR A 22 10.96 49.25 -38.37
CA THR A 22 11.37 47.90 -37.96
C THR A 22 11.80 47.93 -36.49
N LEU A 23 10.99 47.38 -35.62
CA LEU A 23 11.32 47.20 -34.20
C LEU A 23 12.01 45.86 -34.02
N LYS A 24 13.21 45.83 -33.47
CA LYS A 24 13.95 44.64 -33.05
C LYS A 24 13.89 44.53 -31.54
N GLY A 25 13.98 43.34 -31.03
CA GLY A 25 14.03 43.16 -29.57
C GLY A 25 14.37 41.75 -29.14
N LYS A 26 14.44 41.59 -27.83
CA LYS A 26 14.69 40.29 -27.17
C LYS A 26 13.64 40.08 -26.10
N VAL A 27 13.12 38.86 -26.03
CA VAL A 27 12.22 38.43 -24.95
C VAL A 27 12.98 37.48 -24.05
N ILE A 28 12.97 37.76 -22.77
CA ILE A 28 13.62 36.98 -21.70
C ILE A 28 12.59 36.67 -20.60
N ASP A 29 12.89 35.69 -19.80
CA ASP A 29 12.15 35.44 -18.56
C ASP A 29 12.66 36.30 -17.39
N ASP A 30 12.12 36.11 -16.21
CA ASP A 30 12.49 36.73 -14.93
C ASP A 30 13.87 36.29 -14.41
N GLN A 31 14.46 35.20 -15.00
CA GLN A 31 15.83 34.75 -14.73
C GLN A 31 16.85 35.24 -15.77
N ASN A 32 16.43 36.10 -16.71
CA ASN A 32 17.19 36.61 -17.87
C ASN A 32 17.55 35.58 -18.94
N GLU A 33 16.87 34.41 -18.95
CA GLU A 33 17.04 33.41 -20.00
C GLU A 33 16.21 33.77 -21.24
N PRO A 34 16.72 33.58 -22.47
CA PRO A 34 16.02 33.91 -23.69
C PRO A 34 14.84 32.94 -23.94
N LEU A 35 13.68 33.48 -24.30
CA LEU A 35 12.48 32.68 -24.59
C LEU A 35 12.32 32.48 -26.11
N LEU A 36 12.47 31.23 -26.57
CA LEU A 36 12.21 30.78 -27.94
C LEU A 36 10.71 30.59 -28.19
N GLY A 37 10.20 31.07 -29.33
CA GLY A 37 8.83 30.80 -29.76
C GLY A 37 7.76 31.70 -29.12
N VAL A 38 8.12 32.78 -28.45
CA VAL A 38 7.17 33.79 -27.96
C VAL A 38 6.38 34.36 -29.13
N THR A 39 5.07 34.29 -29.08
CA THR A 39 4.19 34.91 -30.10
C THR A 39 4.01 36.39 -29.84
N ILE A 40 4.28 37.23 -30.84
CA ILE A 40 4.17 38.66 -30.75
C ILE A 40 3.12 39.10 -31.79
N LEU A 41 2.01 39.67 -31.36
CA LEU A 41 0.91 40.10 -32.24
C LEU A 41 0.72 41.60 -32.14
N VAL A 42 0.37 42.23 -33.25
CA VAL A 42 -0.05 43.62 -33.26
C VAL A 42 -1.54 43.70 -32.98
N LYS A 43 -1.91 44.24 -31.81
CA LYS A 43 -3.31 44.22 -31.29
C LYS A 43 -4.32 44.84 -32.27
N GLU A 44 -3.93 45.89 -32.95
CA GLU A 44 -4.78 46.68 -33.87
C GLU A 44 -4.83 46.08 -35.30
N VAL A 45 -4.03 45.05 -35.61
CA VAL A 45 -3.96 44.50 -36.98
C VAL A 45 -4.07 42.99 -36.93
N PRO A 46 -5.20 42.41 -37.28
CA PRO A 46 -5.38 40.95 -37.30
C PRO A 46 -4.31 40.23 -38.16
N ASN A 47 -3.82 39.10 -37.65
CA ASN A 47 -2.81 38.24 -38.31
C ASN A 47 -1.43 38.87 -38.60
N LYS A 48 -1.11 40.05 -38.03
CA LYS A 48 0.22 40.63 -38.11
C LYS A 48 1.01 40.32 -36.84
N GLY A 49 2.07 39.52 -36.94
CA GLY A 49 2.86 39.10 -35.80
C GLY A 49 4.27 38.62 -36.19
N ALA A 50 5.03 38.25 -35.18
CA ALA A 50 6.35 37.63 -35.27
C ALA A 50 6.52 36.64 -34.13
N THR A 51 7.54 35.77 -34.22
CA THR A 51 7.94 34.84 -33.15
C THR A 51 9.41 35.04 -32.80
N THR A 52 9.80 34.73 -31.56
CA THR A 52 11.20 34.79 -31.15
C THR A 52 11.99 33.58 -31.63
N ASN A 53 13.30 33.78 -31.93
CA ASN A 53 14.25 32.72 -32.27
C ASN A 53 14.88 32.09 -31.00
N GLU A 54 15.82 31.14 -31.17
CA GLU A 54 16.53 30.44 -30.06
C GLU A 54 17.28 31.40 -29.10
N LYS A 55 17.61 32.61 -29.53
CA LYS A 55 18.24 33.64 -28.69
C LYS A 55 17.22 34.57 -28.04
N GLY A 56 15.92 34.30 -28.19
CA GLY A 56 14.83 35.14 -27.73
C GLY A 56 14.61 36.40 -28.58
N GLU A 57 15.27 36.53 -29.74
CA GLU A 57 15.25 37.74 -30.57
C GLU A 57 14.06 37.74 -31.53
N PHE A 58 13.48 38.92 -31.74
CA PHE A 58 12.41 39.14 -32.72
C PHE A 58 12.64 40.38 -33.56
N SER A 59 11.99 40.44 -34.71
CA SER A 59 11.94 41.61 -35.58
C SER A 59 10.54 41.74 -36.18
N ILE A 60 9.92 42.92 -36.03
CA ILE A 60 8.56 43.18 -36.50
C ILE A 60 8.42 44.60 -37.05
N ASN A 61 7.70 44.74 -38.17
CA ASN A 61 7.41 46.06 -38.76
C ASN A 61 6.11 46.63 -38.16
N VAL A 62 6.21 47.72 -37.40
CA VAL A 62 5.09 48.33 -36.69
C VAL A 62 5.10 49.84 -36.78
N ASN A 63 3.93 50.44 -36.65
CA ASN A 63 3.83 51.90 -36.59
C ASN A 63 3.93 52.37 -35.12
N THR A 64 4.43 53.56 -34.92
CA THR A 64 4.37 54.23 -33.61
C THR A 64 2.92 54.30 -33.12
N ASN A 65 2.70 54.03 -31.83
CA ASN A 65 1.42 53.97 -31.14
C ASN A 65 0.62 52.66 -31.31
N GLN A 66 1.07 51.68 -32.11
CA GLN A 66 0.49 50.32 -32.07
C GLN A 66 0.91 49.61 -30.80
N THR A 67 0.07 48.65 -30.35
CA THR A 67 0.33 47.82 -29.17
C THR A 67 0.76 46.43 -29.59
N LEU A 68 1.91 45.97 -29.10
CA LEU A 68 2.36 44.59 -29.23
C LEU A 68 1.91 43.79 -28.03
N VAL A 69 1.31 42.63 -28.30
CA VAL A 69 0.95 41.63 -27.31
C VAL A 69 1.95 40.51 -27.40
N PHE A 70 2.71 40.29 -26.33
CA PHE A 70 3.65 39.19 -26.17
C PHE A 70 2.96 38.09 -25.41
N SER A 71 2.85 36.92 -25.99
CA SER A 71 2.23 35.73 -25.35
C SER A 71 3.12 34.52 -25.53
N TYR A 72 3.29 33.78 -24.46
CA TYR A 72 4.04 32.52 -24.43
C TYR A 72 3.40 31.57 -23.43
N ILE A 73 3.37 30.25 -23.72
CA ILE A 73 2.77 29.26 -22.85
C ILE A 73 3.51 29.23 -21.52
N GLY A 74 2.77 29.40 -20.41
CA GLY A 74 3.34 29.47 -19.07
C GLY A 74 3.84 30.84 -18.62
N PHE A 75 3.57 31.91 -19.39
CA PHE A 75 3.96 33.29 -19.06
C PHE A 75 2.78 34.27 -19.17
N GLN A 76 2.74 35.27 -18.31
CA GLN A 76 1.77 36.35 -18.39
C GLN A 76 1.92 37.13 -19.69
N SER A 77 0.81 37.24 -20.41
CA SER A 77 0.82 38.07 -21.63
C SER A 77 1.09 39.53 -21.29
N LYS A 78 2.01 40.16 -22.02
CA LYS A 78 2.43 41.55 -21.79
C LYS A 78 2.09 42.43 -22.98
N GLU A 79 1.39 43.50 -22.73
CA GLU A 79 1.08 44.51 -23.75
C GLU A 79 2.06 45.68 -23.65
N ILE A 80 2.66 46.07 -24.77
CA ILE A 80 3.61 47.19 -24.85
C ILE A 80 3.24 48.09 -26.02
N LYS A 81 2.95 49.33 -25.71
CA LYS A 81 2.70 50.36 -26.72
C LYS A 81 4.03 50.80 -27.37
N VAL A 82 4.10 50.72 -28.71
CA VAL A 82 5.31 51.01 -29.48
C VAL A 82 5.53 52.51 -29.56
N GLY A 83 6.66 52.97 -29.05
CA GLY A 83 7.13 54.34 -29.13
C GLY A 83 8.09 54.58 -30.33
N LYS A 84 8.99 55.53 -30.21
CA LYS A 84 10.03 55.82 -31.21
C LYS A 84 11.28 54.93 -31.09
N GLN A 85 11.30 54.02 -30.14
CA GLN A 85 12.41 53.07 -29.88
C GLN A 85 12.55 52.03 -31.01
N LYS A 86 13.80 51.74 -31.43
CA LYS A 86 14.07 50.70 -32.42
C LYS A 86 14.45 49.36 -31.81
N ASN A 87 14.82 49.34 -30.54
CA ASN A 87 15.15 48.14 -29.79
C ASN A 87 14.30 48.05 -28.52
N LEU A 88 13.86 46.82 -28.18
CA LEU A 88 12.99 46.55 -27.05
C LEU A 88 13.43 45.25 -26.34
N VAL A 89 13.66 45.30 -25.03
CA VAL A 89 13.82 44.11 -24.22
C VAL A 89 12.54 43.93 -23.42
N VAL A 90 11.96 42.73 -23.53
CA VAL A 90 10.71 42.39 -22.86
C VAL A 90 10.96 41.23 -21.89
N THR A 91 10.74 41.47 -20.62
CA THR A 91 10.73 40.41 -19.62
C THR A 91 9.30 39.93 -19.48
N LEU A 92 9.05 38.64 -19.77
CA LEU A 92 7.82 37.96 -19.43
C LEU A 92 8.01 37.35 -18.05
N ILE A 93 7.01 37.51 -17.20
CA ILE A 93 6.96 36.91 -15.89
C ILE A 93 6.25 35.56 -16.03
N GLY A 94 6.88 34.52 -15.54
CA GLY A 94 6.25 33.20 -15.51
C GLY A 94 4.85 33.29 -14.87
N GLU A 95 3.84 32.85 -15.61
CA GLU A 95 2.49 32.81 -15.06
C GLU A 95 2.48 31.66 -14.07
N ALA A 96 2.47 31.99 -12.80
CA ALA A 96 2.22 30.99 -11.75
C ALA A 96 0.70 30.62 -11.67
N GLU A 97 -0.05 30.81 -12.73
CA GLU A 97 -1.29 30.08 -12.92
C GLU A 97 -0.87 28.68 -13.41
N GLU A 98 -0.85 27.71 -12.50
CA GLU A 98 -0.92 26.30 -12.88
C GLU A 98 -2.03 26.21 -13.94
N LEU A 99 -1.67 25.79 -15.17
CA LEU A 99 -2.65 25.43 -16.19
C LEU A 99 -3.69 24.57 -15.48
N PRO A 100 -4.99 24.82 -15.64
CA PRO A 100 -5.99 24.07 -14.90
C PRO A 100 -5.78 22.59 -15.15
N GLU A 101 -5.36 21.87 -14.10
CA GLU A 101 -5.10 20.42 -14.16
C GLU A 101 -6.37 19.73 -14.62
N LEU A 102 -6.32 19.16 -15.81
CA LEU A 102 -7.42 18.38 -16.36
C LEU A 102 -7.43 17.00 -15.72
N LEU A 103 -8.59 16.59 -15.24
CA LEU A 103 -8.79 15.31 -14.59
C LEU A 103 -9.01 14.19 -15.63
N VAL A 104 -8.47 13.02 -15.32
CA VAL A 104 -8.74 11.77 -16.05
C VAL A 104 -9.86 10.97 -15.37
N VAL A 105 -9.95 11.08 -14.04
CA VAL A 105 -11.00 10.37 -13.26
C VAL A 105 -12.15 11.29 -12.86
N GLY A 106 -13.31 10.70 -12.65
CA GLY A 106 -14.52 11.40 -12.18
C GLY A 106 -15.48 11.89 -13.28
N SER A 107 -15.01 11.96 -14.53
CA SER A 107 -15.83 12.27 -15.71
C SER A 107 -15.17 11.74 -16.98
N ARG A 108 -15.96 11.17 -17.88
CA ARG A 108 -15.50 10.73 -19.21
C ARG A 108 -15.67 11.80 -20.29
N ALA A 109 -16.21 12.96 -19.91
CA ALA A 109 -16.42 14.10 -20.85
C ALA A 109 -15.12 14.82 -21.22
N GLY A 110 -14.01 14.54 -20.53
CA GLY A 110 -12.73 15.21 -20.75
C GLY A 110 -12.71 16.69 -20.38
N GLY A 111 -11.54 17.24 -20.10
CA GLY A 111 -11.34 18.69 -19.90
C GLY A 111 -12.01 19.29 -18.65
N ARG A 112 -12.35 18.49 -17.63
CA ARG A 112 -12.81 19.00 -16.35
C ARG A 112 -11.64 19.32 -15.44
N THR A 113 -11.73 20.41 -14.71
CA THR A 113 -10.78 20.79 -13.67
C THR A 113 -11.20 20.25 -12.31
N LYS A 114 -10.29 20.18 -11.35
CA LYS A 114 -10.58 19.77 -9.96
C LYS A 114 -11.79 20.49 -9.36
N ILE A 115 -11.97 21.77 -9.68
CA ILE A 115 -13.07 22.59 -9.16
C ILE A 115 -14.37 22.31 -9.89
N ASP A 116 -14.33 22.09 -11.20
CA ASP A 116 -15.51 21.86 -12.03
C ASP A 116 -15.99 20.41 -11.99
N SER A 117 -15.28 19.53 -11.32
CA SER A 117 -15.69 18.13 -11.14
C SER A 117 -16.94 18.02 -10.26
N PRO A 118 -17.94 17.21 -10.64
CA PRO A 118 -19.13 16.95 -9.81
C PRO A 118 -18.84 16.06 -8.58
N VAL A 119 -17.61 15.53 -8.47
CA VAL A 119 -17.15 14.64 -7.40
C VAL A 119 -15.79 15.08 -6.89
N PRO A 120 -15.42 14.74 -5.62
CA PRO A 120 -14.14 15.14 -5.04
C PRO A 120 -12.98 14.36 -5.66
N VAL A 121 -12.04 15.07 -6.27
CA VAL A 121 -10.78 14.50 -6.79
C VAL A 121 -9.61 15.30 -6.23
N ASP A 122 -8.65 14.60 -5.61
CA ASP A 122 -7.36 15.20 -5.26
C ASP A 122 -6.35 14.90 -6.35
N VAL A 123 -5.50 15.86 -6.65
CA VAL A 123 -4.40 15.73 -7.63
C VAL A 123 -3.10 16.05 -6.92
N PHE A 124 -2.12 15.17 -7.06
CA PHE A 124 -0.81 15.28 -6.45
C PHE A 124 0.27 15.22 -7.53
N ASP A 125 1.05 16.27 -7.65
CA ASP A 125 2.27 16.31 -8.46
C ASP A 125 3.37 15.51 -7.75
N VAL A 126 3.75 14.39 -8.34
CA VAL A 126 4.74 13.48 -7.76
C VAL A 126 6.14 14.07 -7.85
N ALA A 127 6.46 14.79 -8.91
CA ALA A 127 7.77 15.41 -9.10
C ALA A 127 8.06 16.51 -8.06
N LYS A 128 7.04 17.30 -7.71
CA LYS A 128 7.11 18.32 -6.66
C LYS A 128 7.20 17.69 -5.28
N THR A 129 6.38 16.68 -5.02
CA THR A 129 6.31 15.98 -3.74
C THR A 129 7.60 15.21 -3.43
N SER A 130 8.14 14.49 -4.40
CA SER A 130 9.35 13.67 -4.21
C SER A 130 10.62 14.47 -3.93
N LYS A 131 10.68 15.74 -4.32
CA LYS A 131 11.84 16.61 -4.03
C LYS A 131 11.96 16.96 -2.56
N THR A 132 10.85 17.12 -1.86
CA THR A 132 10.79 17.64 -0.49
C THR A 132 10.58 16.58 0.56
N GLN A 133 10.04 15.42 0.20
CA GLN A 133 9.68 14.35 1.14
C GLN A 133 10.66 13.19 1.08
N PRO A 134 10.94 12.53 2.22
CA PRO A 134 11.92 11.46 2.31
C PRO A 134 11.41 10.12 1.79
N GLN A 135 10.09 9.94 1.74
CA GLN A 135 9.46 8.68 1.35
C GLN A 135 9.83 8.35 -0.10
N VAL A 136 10.17 7.08 -0.32
CA VAL A 136 10.51 6.55 -1.64
C VAL A 136 9.43 5.61 -2.17
N ASN A 137 8.78 4.87 -1.29
CA ASN A 137 7.68 3.96 -1.63
C ASN A 137 6.39 4.73 -1.85
N LEU A 138 5.66 4.38 -2.90
CA LEU A 138 4.42 5.06 -3.30
C LEU A 138 3.36 5.07 -2.19
N ASN A 139 3.20 3.95 -1.48
CA ASN A 139 2.30 3.86 -0.33
C ASN A 139 2.61 4.91 0.75
N GLN A 140 3.89 5.10 1.08
CA GLN A 140 4.30 6.05 2.11
C GLN A 140 4.18 7.50 1.65
N ILE A 141 4.43 7.76 0.35
CA ILE A 141 4.18 9.07 -0.26
C ILE A 141 2.69 9.42 -0.12
N LEU A 142 1.79 8.53 -0.56
CA LEU A 142 0.35 8.75 -0.47
C LEU A 142 -0.14 8.90 0.96
N ASN A 143 0.37 8.08 1.89
CA ASN A 143 0.04 8.20 3.31
C ASN A 143 0.40 9.59 3.89
N SER A 144 1.39 10.25 3.32
CA SER A 144 1.86 11.58 3.76
C SER A 144 1.07 12.74 3.17
N ILE A 145 0.49 12.59 1.97
CA ILE A 145 -0.14 13.70 1.22
C ILE A 145 -1.66 13.57 1.10
N ALA A 146 -2.19 12.34 0.99
CA ALA A 146 -3.62 12.12 0.82
C ALA A 146 -4.33 12.03 2.19
N PRO A 147 -5.34 12.88 2.46
CA PRO A 147 -5.92 13.00 3.81
C PRO A 147 -6.57 11.70 4.30
N SER A 148 -7.35 11.03 3.48
CA SER A 148 -8.10 9.81 3.82
C SER A 148 -7.40 8.50 3.44
N PHE A 149 -6.15 8.58 2.97
CA PHE A 149 -5.33 7.42 2.65
C PHE A 149 -4.49 7.00 3.86
N THR A 150 -4.44 5.71 4.14
CA THR A 150 -3.65 5.15 5.24
C THR A 150 -2.93 3.89 4.76
N SER A 151 -1.61 3.86 4.94
CA SER A 151 -0.77 2.68 4.77
C SER A 151 0.28 2.69 5.87
N THR A 152 0.20 1.72 6.76
CA THR A 152 1.15 1.57 7.86
C THR A 152 2.17 0.49 7.52
N THR A 153 3.45 0.74 7.81
CA THR A 153 4.49 -0.28 7.69
C THR A 153 4.15 -1.44 8.62
N GLN A 154 3.95 -2.62 8.06
CA GLN A 154 3.65 -3.82 8.82
C GLN A 154 4.93 -4.51 9.30
N VAL A 155 4.83 -5.29 10.39
CA VAL A 155 5.96 -5.98 10.99
C VAL A 155 5.54 -7.38 11.42
N VAL A 156 6.42 -8.37 11.21
CA VAL A 156 6.22 -9.79 11.58
C VAL A 156 4.85 -10.31 11.09
N SER A 157 4.62 -10.27 9.79
CA SER A 157 3.29 -10.49 9.21
C SER A 157 3.29 -11.35 7.93
N ASP A 158 4.18 -12.34 7.85
CA ASP A 158 4.23 -13.42 6.86
C ASP A 158 4.18 -12.96 5.40
N GLY A 159 4.79 -11.81 5.09
CA GLY A 159 4.88 -11.24 3.75
C GLY A 159 4.05 -9.98 3.53
N SER A 160 3.05 -9.65 4.36
CA SER A 160 2.35 -8.37 4.23
C SER A 160 3.24 -7.16 4.56
N ASP A 161 4.31 -7.37 5.33
CA ASP A 161 5.38 -6.41 5.61
C ASP A 161 6.33 -6.17 4.41
N HIS A 162 6.15 -6.93 3.33
CA HIS A 162 6.80 -6.69 2.05
C HIS A 162 5.93 -5.88 1.06
N LEU A 163 4.62 -5.67 1.36
CA LEU A 163 3.66 -4.96 0.51
C LEU A 163 3.14 -3.65 1.12
N ASP A 164 2.93 -3.61 2.43
CA ASP A 164 2.28 -2.51 3.17
C ASP A 164 0.88 -2.18 2.61
N PRO A 165 -0.14 -2.99 2.89
CA PRO A 165 -1.49 -2.78 2.37
C PRO A 165 -2.05 -1.39 2.68
N ALA A 166 -2.75 -0.81 1.70
CA ALA A 166 -3.27 0.55 1.76
C ALA A 166 -4.79 0.57 1.95
N GLN A 167 -5.30 1.57 2.65
CA GLN A 167 -6.73 1.79 2.89
C GLN A 167 -7.11 3.22 2.49
N LEU A 168 -8.32 3.38 1.97
CA LEU A 168 -8.91 4.68 1.65
C LEU A 168 -10.22 4.84 2.44
N ARG A 169 -10.39 5.97 3.14
CA ARG A 169 -11.60 6.25 3.93
C ARG A 169 -11.97 5.14 4.93
N GLY A 170 -10.95 4.46 5.52
CA GLY A 170 -11.17 3.37 6.48
C GLY A 170 -11.74 2.08 5.88
N LEU A 171 -11.83 1.99 4.55
CA LEU A 171 -12.23 0.79 3.81
C LEU A 171 -11.00 0.00 3.36
N GLY A 172 -11.17 -1.29 3.08
CA GLY A 172 -10.08 -2.21 2.77
C GLY A 172 -9.31 -1.89 1.49
N PRO A 173 -8.10 -2.40 1.35
CA PRO A 173 -7.29 -2.23 0.13
C PRO A 173 -7.94 -2.83 -1.12
N ASP A 174 -8.82 -3.78 -0.96
CA ASP A 174 -9.63 -4.43 -2.00
C ASP A 174 -10.92 -3.67 -2.36
N GLN A 175 -11.21 -2.57 -1.67
CA GLN A 175 -12.35 -1.69 -1.90
C GLN A 175 -11.93 -0.35 -2.55
N THR A 176 -10.68 -0.26 -3.01
CA THR A 176 -10.11 0.90 -3.74
C THR A 176 -9.57 0.44 -5.08
N LEU A 177 -10.13 0.94 -6.17
CA LEU A 177 -9.66 0.62 -7.51
C LEU A 177 -8.40 1.42 -7.86
N VAL A 178 -7.37 0.74 -8.38
CA VAL A 178 -6.15 1.37 -8.89
C VAL A 178 -6.11 1.31 -10.41
N LEU A 179 -5.84 2.44 -11.03
CA LEU A 179 -5.64 2.59 -12.48
C LEU A 179 -4.20 3.06 -12.76
N LEU A 180 -3.66 2.66 -13.89
CA LEU A 180 -2.41 3.18 -14.46
C LEU A 180 -2.74 3.79 -15.83
N ASN A 181 -2.49 5.10 -16.02
CA ASN A 181 -2.91 5.83 -17.22
C ASN A 181 -4.39 5.57 -17.60
N GLY A 182 -5.28 5.48 -16.61
CA GLY A 182 -6.72 5.25 -16.80
C GLY A 182 -7.13 3.78 -17.05
N LYS A 183 -6.20 2.83 -17.14
CA LYS A 183 -6.49 1.39 -17.31
C LYS A 183 -6.34 0.63 -16.00
N ARG A 184 -7.25 -0.34 -15.73
CA ARG A 184 -7.30 -1.12 -14.49
C ARG A 184 -5.98 -1.86 -14.24
N ARG A 185 -5.41 -1.65 -13.04
CA ARG A 185 -4.26 -2.40 -12.55
C ARG A 185 -4.71 -3.71 -11.89
N HIS A 186 -3.97 -4.79 -12.09
CA HIS A 186 -4.21 -6.06 -11.41
C HIS A 186 -3.82 -6.00 -9.93
N THR A 187 -4.39 -6.89 -9.13
CA THR A 187 -4.07 -7.06 -7.70
C THR A 187 -2.80 -7.89 -7.51
N SER A 188 -2.27 -7.91 -6.29
CA SER A 188 -1.18 -8.83 -5.92
C SER A 188 -1.69 -10.28 -5.87
N ALA A 189 -0.78 -11.26 -5.92
CA ALA A 189 -1.10 -12.66 -5.67
C ALA A 189 -1.29 -12.97 -4.17
N PHE A 190 -0.84 -12.06 -3.30
CA PHE A 190 -0.84 -12.22 -1.85
C PHE A 190 -2.21 -11.94 -1.25
N ILE A 191 -2.64 -12.78 -0.30
CA ILE A 191 -3.81 -12.57 0.55
C ILE A 191 -3.37 -12.44 2.01
N ASN A 192 -3.79 -11.39 2.70
CA ASN A 192 -3.41 -11.14 4.08
C ASN A 192 -4.28 -11.97 5.05
N VAL A 193 -3.72 -12.99 5.65
CA VAL A 193 -4.43 -13.82 6.66
C VAL A 193 -4.01 -13.51 8.10
N ASN A 194 -3.04 -12.61 8.30
CA ASN A 194 -2.55 -12.21 9.63
C ASN A 194 -3.48 -11.24 10.35
N GLY A 195 -3.37 -11.17 11.67
CA GLY A 195 -4.12 -10.25 12.53
C GLY A 195 -3.58 -8.81 12.50
N THR A 196 -3.39 -8.26 11.31
CA THR A 196 -2.91 -6.90 11.04
C THR A 196 -3.94 -6.12 10.21
N PRO A 197 -3.84 -4.79 10.08
CA PRO A 197 -4.74 -4.02 9.23
C PRO A 197 -4.82 -4.59 7.81
N GLY A 198 -6.03 -4.73 7.27
CA GLY A 198 -6.26 -5.37 5.98
C GLY A 198 -6.37 -6.90 6.04
N ARG A 199 -6.56 -7.51 7.22
CA ARG A 199 -6.81 -8.96 7.36
C ARG A 199 -7.98 -9.41 6.51
N GLY A 200 -7.78 -10.49 5.75
CA GLY A 200 -8.76 -11.07 4.84
C GLY A 200 -8.83 -10.44 3.46
N THR A 201 -8.04 -9.43 3.15
CA THR A 201 -8.13 -8.65 1.91
C THR A 201 -7.00 -8.93 0.93
N VAL A 202 -7.24 -8.59 -0.35
CA VAL A 202 -6.28 -8.66 -1.46
C VAL A 202 -6.26 -7.31 -2.16
N GLY A 203 -5.17 -6.57 -2.04
CA GLY A 203 -5.03 -5.24 -2.65
C GLY A 203 -4.06 -5.21 -3.83
N THR A 204 -4.02 -4.08 -4.53
CA THR A 204 -2.97 -3.79 -5.51
C THR A 204 -1.67 -3.45 -4.78
N ASP A 205 -0.56 -4.07 -5.18
CA ASP A 205 0.77 -3.72 -4.68
C ASP A 205 1.27 -2.44 -5.37
N LEU A 206 1.05 -1.30 -4.73
CA LEU A 206 1.48 0.00 -5.25
C LEU A 206 3.01 0.14 -5.30
N ASN A 207 3.73 -0.60 -4.47
CA ASN A 207 5.19 -0.55 -4.41
C ASN A 207 5.87 -1.30 -5.58
N THR A 208 5.09 -1.91 -6.50
CA THR A 208 5.60 -2.45 -7.77
C THR A 208 5.78 -1.36 -8.84
N ILE A 209 5.24 -0.16 -8.61
CA ILE A 209 5.29 0.97 -9.56
C ILE A 209 6.29 2.00 -9.02
N PRO A 210 7.38 2.33 -9.75
CA PRO A 210 8.34 3.32 -9.30
C PRO A 210 7.69 4.70 -9.22
N SER A 211 7.75 5.34 -8.06
CA SER A 211 7.21 6.68 -7.86
C SER A 211 7.84 7.70 -8.83
N PHE A 212 9.10 7.49 -9.19
CA PHE A 212 9.83 8.35 -10.14
C PHE A 212 9.33 8.24 -11.59
N ALA A 213 8.56 7.19 -11.93
CA ALA A 213 7.89 7.07 -13.23
C ALA A 213 6.62 7.91 -13.33
N LEU A 214 6.09 8.37 -12.20
CA LEU A 214 4.81 9.08 -12.16
C LEU A 214 4.99 10.58 -12.36
N SER A 215 4.09 11.18 -13.14
CA SER A 215 3.92 12.63 -13.24
C SER A 215 2.95 13.13 -12.17
N LYS A 216 1.76 12.51 -12.10
CA LYS A 216 0.73 12.87 -11.13
C LYS A 216 -0.04 11.64 -10.62
N ILE A 217 -0.71 11.82 -9.50
CA ILE A 217 -1.65 10.86 -8.91
C ILE A 217 -2.97 11.57 -8.72
N GLU A 218 -4.04 10.98 -9.24
CA GLU A 218 -5.40 11.43 -8.99
C GLU A 218 -6.08 10.47 -8.03
N VAL A 219 -6.72 10.99 -6.98
CA VAL A 219 -7.50 10.20 -6.02
C VAL A 219 -8.94 10.69 -6.06
N LEU A 220 -9.80 9.95 -6.73
CA LEU A 220 -11.24 10.16 -6.71
C LEU A 220 -11.80 9.59 -5.40
N ARG A 221 -12.26 10.46 -4.52
CA ARG A 221 -12.80 10.11 -3.21
C ARG A 221 -14.34 10.04 -3.27
N ASP A 222 -14.86 9.09 -4.08
CA ASP A 222 -16.29 8.85 -4.22
C ASP A 222 -16.55 7.45 -4.76
N GLY A 223 -17.73 6.87 -4.44
CA GLY A 223 -18.16 5.62 -5.04
C GLY A 223 -18.27 5.73 -6.56
N ALA A 224 -17.58 4.84 -7.29
CA ALA A 224 -17.45 4.97 -8.74
C ALA A 224 -17.59 3.65 -9.51
N SER A 225 -18.23 2.63 -8.91
CA SER A 225 -18.40 1.31 -9.57
C SER A 225 -19.24 1.39 -10.85
N ALA A 226 -20.17 2.32 -10.95
CA ALA A 226 -20.94 2.55 -12.19
C ALA A 226 -20.07 3.06 -13.35
N GLN A 227 -18.95 3.72 -13.06
CA GLN A 227 -18.02 4.25 -14.06
C GLN A 227 -16.85 3.29 -14.34
N TYR A 228 -16.30 2.66 -13.30
CA TYR A 228 -15.03 1.91 -13.38
C TYR A 228 -15.14 0.42 -13.02
N GLY A 229 -16.34 -0.05 -12.55
CA GLY A 229 -16.59 -1.44 -12.20
C GLY A 229 -16.25 -1.81 -10.76
N SER A 230 -16.12 -3.11 -10.50
CA SER A 230 -15.82 -3.68 -9.19
C SER A 230 -14.66 -2.96 -8.48
N ASP A 231 -14.67 -2.96 -7.15
CA ASP A 231 -13.62 -2.47 -6.25
C ASP A 231 -13.59 -0.94 -6.06
N ALA A 232 -14.33 -0.16 -6.85
CA ALA A 232 -14.42 1.29 -6.73
C ALA A 232 -15.47 1.74 -5.68
N ILE A 233 -15.44 1.15 -4.48
CA ILE A 233 -16.35 1.47 -3.37
C ILE A 233 -15.86 2.69 -2.60
N ALA A 234 -14.61 2.66 -2.11
CA ALA A 234 -13.97 3.75 -1.37
C ALA A 234 -13.59 4.90 -2.29
N GLY A 235 -13.20 4.57 -3.52
CA GLY A 235 -12.75 5.50 -4.53
C GLY A 235 -11.90 4.85 -5.62
N VAL A 236 -11.32 5.71 -6.46
CA VAL A 236 -10.43 5.31 -7.56
C VAL A 236 -9.12 6.09 -7.46
N MET A 237 -8.01 5.41 -7.59
CA MET A 237 -6.68 5.99 -7.66
C MET A 237 -6.13 5.81 -9.07
N ASN A 238 -5.84 6.89 -9.77
CA ASN A 238 -5.23 6.88 -11.10
C ASN A 238 -3.79 7.38 -11.03
N LEU A 239 -2.87 6.55 -11.47
CA LEU A 239 -1.44 6.82 -11.53
C LEU A 239 -1.07 7.17 -12.96
N GLU A 240 -0.61 8.40 -13.20
CA GLU A 240 -0.18 8.82 -14.53
C GLU A 240 1.33 8.76 -14.68
N LEU A 241 1.79 8.06 -15.72
CA LEU A 241 3.19 7.95 -16.06
C LEU A 241 3.70 9.21 -16.76
N LYS A 242 4.97 9.52 -16.56
CA LYS A 242 5.70 10.63 -17.22
C LYS A 242 5.68 10.49 -18.74
N LYS A 243 5.61 11.66 -19.39
CA LYS A 243 5.74 11.86 -20.83
C LYS A 243 6.86 12.84 -21.15
N ASP A 244 7.54 13.34 -20.11
CA ASP A 244 8.54 14.39 -20.20
C ASP A 244 9.73 13.96 -21.05
N LYS A 245 10.35 14.92 -21.76
CA LYS A 245 11.57 14.72 -22.52
C LYS A 245 12.78 14.98 -21.65
N GLY A 246 13.90 14.41 -22.04
CA GLY A 246 15.20 14.62 -21.41
C GLY A 246 15.55 13.53 -20.39
N LEU A 247 16.69 13.70 -19.73
CA LEU A 247 17.22 12.78 -18.73
C LEU A 247 17.06 13.39 -17.34
N SER A 248 16.42 12.68 -16.45
CA SER A 248 16.41 13.00 -15.03
C SER A 248 16.88 11.79 -14.21
N ALA A 249 17.63 12.08 -13.14
CA ALA A 249 18.12 11.05 -12.24
C ALA A 249 18.04 11.52 -10.78
N GLN A 250 17.86 10.58 -9.87
CA GLN A 250 17.82 10.83 -8.43
C GLN A 250 18.56 9.73 -7.69
N VAL A 251 19.37 10.12 -6.73
CA VAL A 251 20.02 9.21 -5.78
C VAL A 251 19.65 9.64 -4.38
N SER A 252 19.22 8.71 -3.55
CA SER A 252 18.94 8.97 -2.15
C SER A 252 19.53 7.89 -1.25
N TYR A 253 19.97 8.31 -0.07
CA TYR A 253 20.36 7.41 1.01
C TYR A 253 19.89 7.97 2.34
N GLY A 254 19.46 7.11 3.24
CA GLY A 254 19.03 7.48 4.57
C GLY A 254 18.95 6.27 5.49
N GLY A 255 18.54 6.52 6.75
CA GLY A 255 18.36 5.48 7.75
C GLY A 255 17.78 6.06 9.03
N HIS A 256 17.44 5.16 9.95
CA HIS A 256 16.87 5.55 11.23
C HIS A 256 17.97 5.89 12.23
N LEU A 257 17.96 7.13 12.73
CA LEU A 257 18.84 7.62 13.79
C LEU A 257 18.05 7.70 15.09
N THR A 258 18.12 6.63 15.90
CA THR A 258 17.28 6.45 17.08
C THR A 258 18.03 5.75 18.22
N PRO A 259 18.61 6.51 19.16
CA PRO A 259 19.39 5.94 20.27
C PRO A 259 18.55 5.23 21.32
N THR A 260 17.24 5.51 21.38
CA THR A 260 16.36 5.05 22.47
C THR A 260 15.60 3.75 22.20
N ALA A 261 15.48 3.34 20.96
CA ALA A 261 14.65 2.21 20.58
C ALA A 261 15.40 1.06 19.86
N ASN A 262 16.69 1.25 19.58
CA ASN A 262 17.56 0.24 18.98
C ASN A 262 18.56 -0.26 20.03
N ASP A 263 18.37 -1.49 20.51
CA ASP A 263 19.21 -2.07 21.57
C ASP A 263 20.36 -2.95 21.05
N HIS A 264 20.43 -3.20 19.71
CA HIS A 264 21.41 -4.14 19.13
C HIS A 264 22.51 -3.53 18.29
N ARG A 265 22.20 -2.46 17.55
CA ARG A 265 23.01 -1.97 16.41
C ARG A 265 23.56 -0.56 16.62
N GLY A 266 23.53 -0.06 17.85
CA GLY A 266 23.89 1.33 18.13
C GLY A 266 22.77 2.29 17.70
N ASN A 267 23.14 3.51 17.30
CA ASN A 267 22.18 4.58 17.09
C ASN A 267 21.62 4.67 15.67
N PHE A 268 22.10 3.85 14.73
CA PHE A 268 21.72 3.90 13.32
C PHE A 268 21.41 2.51 12.79
N ASP A 269 20.23 2.33 12.20
CA ASP A 269 19.80 1.10 11.51
C ASP A 269 18.84 1.39 10.35
N GLY A 270 18.40 0.34 9.67
CA GLY A 270 17.41 0.46 8.60
C GLY A 270 17.88 1.33 7.44
N GLY A 271 19.16 1.22 7.07
CA GLY A 271 19.73 1.92 5.92
C GLY A 271 18.92 1.66 4.66
N GLN A 272 18.59 2.72 3.91
CA GLN A 272 17.80 2.64 2.68
C GLN A 272 18.46 3.48 1.60
N GLY A 273 18.71 2.87 0.43
CA GLY A 273 19.24 3.56 -0.74
C GLY A 273 18.33 3.37 -1.94
N GLN A 274 18.27 4.38 -2.80
CA GLN A 274 17.52 4.33 -4.05
C GLN A 274 18.24 5.10 -5.15
N LEU A 275 18.23 4.52 -6.34
CA LEU A 275 18.66 5.13 -7.60
C LEU A 275 17.48 5.11 -8.56
N ASP A 276 17.11 6.27 -9.06
CA ASP A 276 16.09 6.44 -10.09
C ASP A 276 16.69 7.12 -11.32
N ILE A 277 16.32 6.64 -12.50
CA ILE A 277 16.69 7.21 -13.78
C ILE A 277 15.44 7.25 -14.65
N ASN A 278 15.14 8.39 -15.24
CA ASN A 278 14.07 8.55 -16.23
C ASN A 278 14.65 9.24 -17.48
N TYR A 279 14.34 8.70 -18.65
CA TYR A 279 14.72 9.27 -19.93
C TYR A 279 13.52 9.28 -20.86
N GLY A 280 13.23 10.44 -21.41
CA GLY A 280 12.19 10.63 -22.41
C GLY A 280 12.71 11.24 -23.70
N THR A 281 12.16 10.82 -24.82
CA THR A 281 12.49 11.33 -26.17
C THR A 281 11.24 11.42 -27.03
N GLU A 282 11.33 12.26 -28.06
CA GLU A 282 10.31 12.30 -29.11
C GLU A 282 10.34 11.04 -29.96
N LEU A 283 9.16 10.60 -30.37
CA LEU A 283 8.96 9.49 -31.30
C LEU A 283 8.23 10.01 -32.54
N GLY A 284 8.99 10.21 -33.62
CA GLY A 284 8.48 10.80 -34.85
C GLY A 284 8.32 12.34 -34.78
N LYS A 285 7.76 12.92 -35.87
CA LYS A 285 7.62 14.38 -36.01
C LYS A 285 6.24 14.94 -35.62
N LYS A 286 5.29 14.07 -35.24
CA LYS A 286 3.89 14.42 -34.98
C LYS A 286 3.54 14.44 -33.48
N GLY A 287 4.55 14.61 -32.59
CA GLY A 287 4.30 14.69 -31.15
C GLY A 287 4.25 13.36 -30.41
N GLY A 288 4.68 12.25 -31.03
CA GLY A 288 4.87 10.99 -30.33
C GLY A 288 5.98 11.07 -29.29
N PHE A 289 5.92 10.19 -28.27
CA PHE A 289 6.92 10.16 -27.20
C PHE A 289 7.25 8.74 -26.80
N LEU A 290 8.44 8.57 -26.22
CA LEU A 290 8.89 7.36 -25.57
C LEU A 290 9.61 7.74 -24.28
N ASN A 291 9.15 7.21 -23.15
CA ASN A 291 9.68 7.50 -21.82
C ASN A 291 10.01 6.20 -21.11
N PHE A 292 11.20 6.11 -20.52
CA PHE A 292 11.69 4.98 -19.74
C PHE A 292 11.98 5.41 -18.32
N THR A 293 11.66 4.57 -17.37
CA THR A 293 12.08 4.74 -15.98
C THR A 293 12.70 3.44 -15.46
N PHE A 294 13.86 3.56 -14.86
CA PHE A 294 14.51 2.53 -14.09
C PHE A 294 14.63 2.97 -12.63
N SER A 295 14.35 2.07 -11.71
CA SER A 295 14.54 2.29 -10.28
C SER A 295 15.17 1.06 -9.65
N ALA A 296 16.17 1.29 -8.80
CA ALA A 296 16.78 0.26 -7.97
C ALA A 296 16.79 0.74 -6.52
N GLN A 297 16.40 -0.13 -5.60
CA GLN A 297 16.31 0.21 -4.19
C GLN A 297 16.76 -0.94 -3.31
N PHE A 298 17.33 -0.58 -2.16
CA PHE A 298 17.50 -1.50 -1.05
C PHE A 298 17.03 -0.84 0.24
N ARG A 299 16.62 -1.66 1.19
CA ARG A 299 16.24 -1.27 2.55
C ARG A 299 16.70 -2.34 3.51
N ASP A 300 17.45 -1.96 4.54
CA ASP A 300 17.82 -2.83 5.63
C ASP A 300 16.70 -2.93 6.68
N LYS A 301 16.76 -3.97 7.49
CA LYS A 301 15.84 -4.18 8.62
C LYS A 301 16.12 -3.20 9.76
N THR A 302 15.09 -2.92 10.54
CA THR A 302 15.20 -2.20 11.82
C THR A 302 15.01 -3.15 12.99
N HIS A 303 15.52 -2.76 14.16
CA HIS A 303 15.48 -3.55 15.39
C HIS A 303 14.72 -2.76 16.48
N ARG A 304 13.48 -3.17 16.75
CA ARG A 304 12.58 -2.51 17.74
C ARG A 304 11.99 -3.50 18.74
N ALA A 305 12.54 -4.73 18.81
CA ALA A 305 12.25 -5.66 19.88
C ALA A 305 12.89 -5.17 21.19
N GLY A 306 12.21 -5.38 22.30
CA GLY A 306 12.83 -5.33 23.61
C GLY A 306 13.64 -6.59 23.90
N THR A 307 14.37 -6.59 25.03
CA THR A 307 15.14 -7.77 25.47
C THR A 307 14.18 -8.87 25.92
N PHE A 308 14.31 -10.07 25.37
CA PHE A 308 13.46 -11.20 25.73
C PHE A 308 13.56 -11.54 27.22
N ASP A 309 12.45 -11.55 27.98
CA ASP A 309 12.40 -11.76 29.42
C ASP A 309 11.83 -13.13 29.86
N GLY A 310 11.48 -14.01 28.91
CA GLY A 310 10.94 -15.33 29.21
C GLY A 310 12.02 -16.43 29.37
N ASP A 311 11.55 -17.68 29.60
CA ASP A 311 12.40 -18.85 29.73
C ASP A 311 12.98 -19.29 28.37
N ILE A 312 14.27 -19.63 28.35
CA ILE A 312 15.03 -20.03 27.15
C ILE A 312 15.57 -21.45 27.30
N PHE A 313 16.16 -21.78 28.45
CA PHE A 313 16.80 -23.05 28.73
C PHE A 313 16.21 -23.69 29.99
N ASN A 314 15.92 -24.99 29.89
CA ASN A 314 15.55 -25.81 31.03
C ASN A 314 16.74 -26.69 31.47
N ALA A 315 16.56 -27.47 32.55
CA ALA A 315 17.62 -28.32 33.08
C ALA A 315 18.05 -29.41 32.08
N TYR A 316 17.14 -29.91 31.23
CA TYR A 316 17.49 -30.86 30.18
C TYR A 316 18.47 -30.23 29.20
N ASN A 317 18.24 -29.00 28.76
CA ASN A 317 19.15 -28.27 27.86
C ASN A 317 20.55 -28.06 28.47
N ALA A 318 20.63 -27.89 29.79
CA ALA A 318 21.91 -27.83 30.50
C ALA A 318 22.68 -29.14 30.41
N ILE A 319 22.01 -30.26 30.70
CA ILE A 319 22.57 -31.61 30.63
C ILE A 319 22.99 -31.97 29.20
N GLU A 320 22.09 -31.68 28.23
CA GLU A 320 22.34 -31.87 26.79
C GLU A 320 23.58 -31.11 26.32
N ARG A 321 23.79 -29.88 26.82
CA ARG A 321 24.98 -29.09 26.49
C ARG A 321 26.26 -29.71 27.02
N ARG A 322 26.29 -30.26 28.23
CA ARG A 322 27.44 -30.98 28.80
C ARG A 322 27.75 -32.20 27.96
N ALA A 323 26.70 -33.01 27.61
CA ALA A 323 26.87 -34.14 26.71
C ALA A 323 27.49 -33.76 25.36
N LEU A 324 26.99 -32.70 24.73
CA LEU A 324 27.50 -32.18 23.45
C LEU A 324 28.97 -31.74 23.54
N ASN A 325 29.40 -31.17 24.65
CA ASN A 325 30.81 -30.80 24.87
C ASN A 325 31.75 -32.02 24.88
N HIS A 326 31.25 -33.21 25.24
CA HIS A 326 31.96 -34.48 25.16
C HIS A 326 31.76 -35.22 23.83
N GLY A 327 31.07 -34.61 22.85
CA GLY A 327 30.74 -35.20 21.55
C GLY A 327 29.53 -36.13 21.56
N ASP A 328 28.86 -36.29 22.72
CA ASP A 328 27.62 -37.03 22.83
C ASP A 328 26.41 -36.17 22.50
N ASN A 329 25.57 -36.63 21.57
CA ASN A 329 24.31 -35.96 21.26
C ASN A 329 23.15 -36.85 21.80
N LEU A 330 22.54 -36.46 22.92
CA LEU A 330 21.52 -37.24 23.62
C LEU A 330 20.31 -37.55 22.73
N SER A 331 19.95 -36.67 21.79
CA SER A 331 18.86 -36.87 20.85
C SER A 331 19.05 -38.10 19.93
N ARG A 332 20.27 -38.62 19.76
CA ARG A 332 20.55 -39.87 19.00
C ARG A 332 20.06 -41.13 19.71
N TYR A 333 19.88 -41.05 21.04
CA TYR A 333 19.43 -42.20 21.84
C TYR A 333 17.90 -42.25 21.95
N PHE A 334 17.16 -41.33 21.34
CA PHE A 334 15.71 -41.37 21.20
C PHE A 334 15.38 -42.44 20.14
N SER A 335 14.84 -43.53 20.54
CA SER A 335 14.36 -44.57 19.65
C SER A 335 12.86 -44.56 19.62
N ASN A 336 12.28 -44.43 18.44
CA ASN A 336 10.83 -44.29 18.33
C ASN A 336 10.29 -43.02 19.01
N ILE A 337 8.99 -42.99 19.26
CA ILE A 337 8.31 -41.97 20.06
C ILE A 337 8.53 -42.15 21.56
N ASN A 338 9.12 -43.25 21.98
CA ASN A 338 9.37 -43.56 23.39
C ASN A 338 10.84 -43.31 23.73
N VAL A 339 11.11 -42.21 24.41
CA VAL A 339 12.46 -41.84 24.88
C VAL A 339 13.04 -42.87 25.88
N ASN A 340 12.18 -43.70 26.50
CA ASN A 340 12.61 -44.78 27.38
C ASN A 340 13.15 -46.02 26.64
N ALA A 341 13.08 -46.09 25.32
CA ALA A 341 13.45 -47.28 24.56
C ALA A 341 14.96 -47.58 24.59
N ASP A 342 15.83 -46.56 24.82
CA ASP A 342 17.28 -46.79 24.98
C ASP A 342 17.68 -46.71 26.48
N PRO A 343 18.04 -47.80 27.13
CA PRO A 343 18.42 -47.80 28.57
C PRO A 343 19.66 -46.93 28.86
N ARG A 344 20.49 -46.62 27.84
CA ARG A 344 21.66 -45.78 28.02
C ARG A 344 21.30 -44.35 28.29
N LEU A 345 20.16 -43.85 27.74
CA LEU A 345 19.75 -42.43 27.84
C LEU A 345 19.61 -42.02 29.32
N LEU A 346 18.92 -42.79 30.14
CA LEU A 346 18.77 -42.51 31.56
C LEU A 346 20.12 -42.38 32.26
N ARG A 347 21.06 -43.32 32.00
CA ARG A 347 22.41 -43.29 32.57
C ARG A 347 23.22 -42.11 32.10
N LEU A 348 23.16 -41.77 30.83
CA LEU A 348 23.88 -40.61 30.27
C LEU A 348 23.36 -39.30 30.88
N ILE A 349 22.03 -39.13 30.98
CA ILE A 349 21.44 -37.94 31.61
C ILE A 349 21.89 -37.78 33.04
N LYS A 350 21.86 -38.87 33.85
CA LYS A 350 22.32 -38.85 35.24
C LYS A 350 23.82 -38.54 35.34
N GLY A 351 24.66 -39.12 34.43
CA GLY A 351 26.07 -38.84 34.38
C GLY A 351 26.37 -37.38 34.11
N TYR A 352 25.88 -36.84 33.01
CA TYR A 352 26.08 -35.44 32.62
C TYR A 352 25.39 -34.41 33.52
N ALA A 353 24.35 -34.77 34.26
CA ALA A 353 23.76 -33.92 35.29
C ALA A 353 24.76 -33.56 36.39
N GLY A 354 25.69 -34.51 36.75
CA GLY A 354 26.76 -34.26 37.71
C GLY A 354 27.82 -33.25 37.24
N GLU A 355 27.85 -32.93 35.94
CA GLU A 355 28.79 -31.94 35.37
C GLU A 355 28.19 -30.53 35.29
N VAL A 356 26.94 -30.34 35.69
CA VAL A 356 26.27 -29.03 35.72
C VAL A 356 26.54 -28.40 37.09
N ASP A 357 27.53 -27.56 37.13
CA ASP A 357 28.16 -26.96 38.33
C ASP A 357 27.20 -26.09 39.19
N TYR A 358 26.12 -25.59 38.62
CA TYR A 358 25.10 -24.80 39.31
C TYR A 358 23.86 -25.64 39.76
N PHE A 359 23.86 -26.96 39.54
CA PHE A 359 22.86 -27.82 40.16
C PHE A 359 23.22 -28.07 41.60
N ASP A 360 22.35 -27.71 42.54
CA ASP A 360 22.55 -27.93 43.95
C ASP A 360 22.42 -29.44 44.30
N SER A 361 22.98 -29.85 45.45
CA SER A 361 22.99 -31.25 45.88
C SER A 361 21.61 -31.89 46.03
N SER A 362 20.62 -31.08 46.43
CA SER A 362 19.24 -31.55 46.55
C SER A 362 18.62 -31.85 45.18
N TYR A 363 18.83 -30.99 44.20
CA TYR A 363 18.36 -31.14 42.84
C TYR A 363 19.05 -32.33 42.12
N LEU A 364 20.37 -32.46 42.30
CA LEU A 364 21.10 -33.61 41.80
C LEU A 364 20.60 -34.94 42.41
N ALA A 365 20.31 -34.97 43.74
CA ALA A 365 19.74 -36.14 44.38
C ALA A 365 18.38 -36.55 43.78
N GLN A 366 17.52 -35.58 43.44
CA GLN A 366 16.25 -35.85 42.73
C GLN A 366 16.49 -36.50 41.36
N ILE A 367 17.45 -35.99 40.56
CA ILE A 367 17.81 -36.55 39.27
C ILE A 367 18.36 -37.98 39.43
N GLN A 368 19.27 -38.20 40.39
CA GLN A 368 19.90 -39.49 40.64
C GLN A 368 18.89 -40.55 41.17
N SER A 369 17.85 -40.14 41.90
CA SER A 369 16.82 -41.05 42.41
C SER A 369 15.80 -41.49 41.33
N ALA A 370 15.70 -40.85 40.19
CA ALA A 370 14.79 -41.20 39.09
C ALA A 370 15.10 -42.62 38.56
N ASN A 371 14.09 -43.44 38.33
CA ASN A 371 14.24 -44.83 37.82
C ASN A 371 13.91 -44.95 36.33
N SER A 372 13.29 -43.92 35.77
CA SER A 372 12.90 -43.87 34.36
C SER A 372 13.09 -42.47 33.77
N ILE A 373 13.08 -42.34 32.45
CA ILE A 373 12.99 -41.05 31.77
C ILE A 373 11.71 -40.30 32.12
N ALA A 374 10.59 -41.03 32.32
CA ALA A 374 9.32 -40.42 32.74
C ALA A 374 9.41 -39.73 34.11
N ASP A 375 10.21 -40.27 35.04
CA ASP A 375 10.49 -39.61 36.33
C ASP A 375 11.32 -38.36 36.17
N LEU A 376 12.24 -38.31 35.21
CA LEU A 376 13.09 -37.16 34.92
C LEU A 376 12.36 -35.99 34.23
N GLN A 377 11.35 -36.30 33.40
CA GLN A 377 10.68 -35.28 32.59
C GLN A 377 10.12 -34.12 33.44
N PRO A 378 9.37 -34.30 34.55
CA PRO A 378 8.90 -33.19 35.36
C PRO A 378 10.04 -32.44 36.06
N ILE A 379 11.10 -33.15 36.50
CA ILE A 379 12.26 -32.59 37.20
C ILE A 379 13.03 -31.66 36.25
N LEU A 380 13.30 -32.13 35.01
CA LEU A 380 14.15 -31.41 34.05
C LEU A 380 13.46 -30.26 33.28
N LYS A 381 12.16 -29.98 33.58
CA LYS A 381 11.47 -28.78 33.07
C LYS A 381 11.87 -27.48 33.79
N LYS A 382 12.55 -27.61 34.97
CA LYS A 382 12.94 -26.41 35.76
C LYS A 382 13.81 -25.46 34.90
N ASP A 383 13.49 -24.16 34.98
CA ASP A 383 14.22 -23.12 34.26
C ASP A 383 15.62 -22.90 34.84
N PHE A 384 16.60 -22.79 33.95
CA PHE A 384 18.01 -22.46 34.23
C PHE A 384 18.55 -21.45 33.19
N THR A 385 17.70 -20.60 32.69
CA THR A 385 18.03 -19.67 31.60
C THR A 385 19.24 -18.81 31.92
N GLU A 386 19.30 -18.16 33.09
CA GLU A 386 20.43 -17.23 33.39
C GLU A 386 21.76 -17.98 33.52
N GLN A 387 21.73 -19.15 34.16
CA GLN A 387 22.95 -19.97 34.35
C GLN A 387 23.47 -20.51 33.00
N GLU A 388 22.55 -20.97 32.13
CA GLU A 388 22.92 -21.47 30.80
C GLU A 388 23.35 -20.36 29.86
N LEU A 389 22.76 -19.17 29.92
CA LEU A 389 23.24 -18.02 29.18
C LEU A 389 24.68 -17.69 29.57
N ALA A 390 24.95 -17.59 30.87
CA ALA A 390 26.30 -17.33 31.38
C ALA A 390 27.29 -18.44 30.95
N TYR A 391 26.94 -19.72 31.10
CA TYR A 391 27.78 -20.84 30.72
C TYR A 391 28.11 -20.88 29.21
N ARG A 392 27.10 -20.55 28.36
CA ARG A 392 27.26 -20.56 26.90
C ARG A 392 27.85 -19.26 26.35
N GLY A 393 28.11 -18.24 27.17
CA GLY A 393 28.56 -16.92 26.75
C GLY A 393 27.53 -16.18 25.86
N LEU A 394 26.25 -16.41 26.14
CA LEU A 394 25.13 -15.82 25.40
C LEU A 394 24.42 -14.75 26.24
N ASN A 395 23.64 -13.91 25.59
CA ASN A 395 22.82 -12.89 26.21
C ASN A 395 21.35 -13.07 25.85
N ARG A 396 20.44 -12.54 26.68
CA ARG A 396 18.99 -12.54 26.36
C ARG A 396 18.68 -11.84 25.04
N LYS A 397 19.47 -10.82 24.64
CA LYS A 397 19.34 -10.11 23.36
C LYS A 397 19.56 -11.00 22.13
N ASP A 398 20.35 -12.08 22.27
CA ASP A 398 20.59 -13.05 21.18
C ASP A 398 19.32 -13.82 20.80
N TYR A 399 18.28 -13.78 21.68
CA TYR A 399 16.99 -14.40 21.50
C TYR A 399 15.89 -13.44 21.07
N ASN A 400 16.24 -12.19 20.75
CA ASN A 400 15.30 -11.23 20.26
C ASN A 400 14.82 -11.57 18.84
N MET A 401 13.54 -11.26 18.59
CA MET A 401 12.96 -11.29 17.26
C MET A 401 13.40 -10.07 16.44
N HIS A 402 13.25 -10.15 15.13
CA HIS A 402 13.31 -8.96 14.28
C HIS A 402 11.95 -8.25 14.26
N VAL A 403 11.74 -7.33 15.18
CA VAL A 403 10.57 -6.45 15.18
C VAL A 403 10.97 -5.10 14.58
N GLY A 404 10.30 -4.70 13.52
CA GLY A 404 10.61 -3.50 12.73
C GLY A 404 10.35 -3.76 11.24
N GLN A 405 10.82 -2.86 10.39
CA GLN A 405 10.71 -3.06 8.95
C GLN A 405 11.55 -4.26 8.49
N SER A 406 11.06 -4.99 7.50
CA SER A 406 11.79 -6.07 6.81
C SER A 406 12.84 -5.50 5.86
N SER A 407 13.89 -6.28 5.57
CA SER A 407 14.82 -5.91 4.50
C SER A 407 14.21 -6.17 3.13
N LEU A 408 14.49 -5.28 2.18
CA LEU A 408 14.03 -5.36 0.79
C LEU A 408 15.18 -5.02 -0.16
N LEU A 409 15.22 -5.73 -1.29
CA LEU A 409 16.05 -5.40 -2.45
C LEU A 409 15.15 -5.46 -3.68
N GLY A 410 15.13 -4.42 -4.49
CA GLY A 410 14.22 -4.39 -5.63
C GLY A 410 14.73 -3.58 -6.81
N THR A 411 14.25 -3.96 -7.99
CA THR A 411 14.44 -3.24 -9.25
C THR A 411 13.12 -3.11 -9.98
N GLN A 412 12.92 -1.99 -10.67
CA GLN A 412 11.71 -1.69 -11.41
C GLN A 412 12.10 -1.04 -12.75
N PHE A 413 11.42 -1.45 -13.81
CA PHE A 413 11.56 -0.88 -15.13
C PHE A 413 10.20 -0.59 -15.72
N PHE A 414 9.94 0.65 -16.13
CA PHE A 414 8.68 1.09 -16.69
C PHE A 414 8.89 1.84 -18.01
N VAL A 415 7.92 1.68 -18.91
CA VAL A 415 7.87 2.36 -20.21
C VAL A 415 6.52 3.02 -20.38
N ASN A 416 6.50 4.21 -20.99
CA ASN A 416 5.30 4.91 -21.45
C ASN A 416 5.56 5.49 -22.83
N ALA A 417 4.76 5.10 -23.81
CA ALA A 417 4.96 5.50 -25.20
C ALA A 417 3.62 5.79 -25.90
N ALA A 418 3.63 6.76 -26.80
CA ALA A 418 2.57 6.97 -27.76
C ALA A 418 3.14 7.38 -29.10
N PHE A 419 2.55 6.88 -30.18
CA PHE A 419 2.95 7.16 -31.55
C PHE A 419 1.74 7.54 -32.40
N PRO A 420 1.60 8.78 -32.83
CA PRO A 420 0.57 9.22 -33.78
C PRO A 420 0.76 8.53 -35.14
N VAL A 421 -0.19 7.70 -35.54
CA VAL A 421 -0.20 7.02 -36.84
C VAL A 421 -0.85 7.90 -37.92
N SER A 422 -1.73 8.81 -37.49
CA SER A 422 -2.31 9.85 -38.33
C SER A 422 -2.57 11.11 -37.51
N ASP A 423 -3.20 12.11 -38.08
CA ASP A 423 -3.54 13.35 -37.35
C ASP A 423 -4.63 13.11 -36.27
N ASN A 424 -5.45 12.06 -36.46
CA ASN A 424 -6.58 11.76 -35.59
C ASN A 424 -6.40 10.43 -34.80
N TRP A 425 -5.33 9.67 -35.00
CA TRP A 425 -5.15 8.36 -34.40
C TRP A 425 -3.75 8.16 -33.86
N GLU A 426 -3.64 7.62 -32.67
CA GLU A 426 -2.38 7.22 -32.09
C GLU A 426 -2.44 5.78 -31.53
N ILE A 427 -1.32 5.08 -31.61
CA ILE A 427 -1.07 3.85 -30.88
C ILE A 427 -0.31 4.19 -29.61
N TYR A 428 -0.66 3.57 -28.51
CA TYR A 428 0.05 3.74 -27.26
C TYR A 428 0.36 2.40 -26.62
N ALA A 429 1.42 2.40 -25.79
CA ALA A 429 1.75 1.28 -24.93
C ALA A 429 2.44 1.80 -23.65
N PHE A 430 2.08 1.21 -22.52
CA PHE A 430 2.72 1.50 -21.25
C PHE A 430 2.69 0.28 -20.31
N GLY A 431 3.58 0.28 -19.35
CA GLY A 431 3.67 -0.78 -18.36
C GLY A 431 5.09 -0.98 -17.88
N GLY A 432 5.34 -2.10 -17.23
CA GLY A 432 6.66 -2.38 -16.70
C GLY A 432 6.75 -3.71 -15.99
N GLN A 433 7.92 -3.93 -15.44
CA GLN A 433 8.28 -5.10 -14.67
C GLN A 433 8.97 -4.67 -13.38
N SER A 434 8.65 -5.34 -12.28
CA SER A 434 9.35 -5.20 -11.02
C SER A 434 9.74 -6.55 -10.45
N TYR A 435 10.88 -6.55 -9.78
CA TYR A 435 11.35 -7.65 -8.96
C TYR A 435 11.65 -7.11 -7.57
N ARG A 436 11.22 -7.83 -6.53
CA ARG A 436 11.50 -7.48 -5.14
C ARG A 436 11.77 -8.74 -4.32
N TYR A 437 12.95 -8.81 -3.73
CA TYR A 437 13.31 -9.77 -2.71
C TYR A 437 13.07 -9.15 -1.34
N GLY A 438 12.37 -9.87 -0.46
CA GLY A 438 12.12 -9.47 0.92
C GLY A 438 12.63 -10.52 1.92
N GLU A 439 13.09 -10.06 3.10
CA GLU A 439 13.44 -10.94 4.22
C GLU A 439 12.86 -10.37 5.52
N ALA A 440 12.02 -11.16 6.21
CA ALA A 440 11.46 -10.88 7.52
C ALA A 440 11.84 -11.97 8.52
N GLY A 441 11.98 -11.62 9.81
CA GLY A 441 12.15 -12.58 10.88
C GLY A 441 10.81 -13.08 11.42
N GLY A 442 10.75 -14.37 11.76
CA GLY A 442 9.60 -14.95 12.46
C GLY A 442 9.74 -14.90 13.99
N PHE A 443 8.97 -15.74 14.66
CA PHE A 443 9.12 -15.96 16.10
C PHE A 443 10.35 -16.83 16.38
N PHE A 444 11.18 -16.44 17.34
CA PHE A 444 12.36 -17.20 17.73
C PHE A 444 11.98 -18.61 18.23
N ARG A 445 12.66 -19.64 17.76
CA ARG A 445 12.53 -21.03 18.19
C ARG A 445 13.58 -21.31 19.28
N ARG A 446 13.11 -21.36 20.55
CA ARG A 446 14.00 -21.49 21.72
C ARG A 446 14.25 -22.94 22.06
N PRO A 447 15.37 -23.30 22.72
CA PRO A 447 15.73 -24.67 23.05
C PRO A 447 14.73 -25.42 23.94
N ASN A 448 14.01 -24.69 24.81
CA ASN A 448 12.99 -25.26 25.68
C ASN A 448 11.63 -25.56 25.01
N GLN A 449 11.53 -25.43 23.67
CA GLN A 449 10.29 -25.61 22.91
C GLN A 449 10.36 -26.85 22.02
N ALA A 450 9.25 -27.60 21.91
CA ALA A 450 9.11 -28.71 20.97
C ALA A 450 9.31 -28.32 19.49
N ARG A 451 9.19 -27.01 19.17
CA ARG A 451 9.44 -26.46 17.83
C ARG A 451 10.94 -26.32 17.51
N THR A 452 11.82 -26.76 18.42
CA THR A 452 13.27 -26.75 18.26
C THR A 452 13.80 -28.16 18.47
N PHE A 453 14.41 -28.72 17.44
CA PHE A 453 15.14 -29.96 17.60
C PHE A 453 16.57 -29.61 18.06
N THR A 454 16.81 -29.69 19.37
CA THR A 454 18.07 -29.26 20.01
C THR A 454 19.28 -30.08 19.60
N GLY A 455 19.06 -31.29 19.06
CA GLY A 455 20.10 -32.10 18.44
C GLY A 455 20.83 -31.41 17.27
N LEU A 456 20.14 -30.52 16.54
CA LEU A 456 20.71 -29.67 15.49
C LEU A 456 20.92 -28.21 15.95
N TYR A 457 19.97 -27.70 16.72
CA TYR A 457 19.93 -26.28 17.13
C TYR A 457 19.99 -26.15 18.66
N PRO A 458 21.13 -26.44 19.31
CA PRO A 458 21.24 -26.46 20.77
C PRO A 458 21.01 -25.10 21.43
N ASN A 459 21.15 -24.01 20.66
CA ASN A 459 20.89 -22.62 21.10
C ASN A 459 19.58 -22.07 20.54
N GLY A 460 18.77 -22.89 19.82
CA GLY A 460 17.62 -22.38 19.10
C GLY A 460 18.00 -21.61 17.83
N TYR A 461 17.01 -20.96 17.20
CA TYR A 461 17.19 -20.21 15.95
C TYR A 461 16.04 -19.24 15.68
N LEU A 462 16.34 -18.19 14.90
CA LEU A 462 15.33 -17.28 14.37
C LEU A 462 15.03 -17.64 12.90
N PRO A 463 13.88 -18.27 12.61
CA PRO A 463 13.52 -18.58 11.24
C PRO A 463 13.21 -17.31 10.45
N LYS A 464 13.50 -17.34 9.15
CA LYS A 464 13.32 -16.22 8.24
C LYS A 464 12.36 -16.57 7.13
N ILE A 465 11.37 -15.71 6.90
CA ILE A 465 10.50 -15.75 5.73
C ILE A 465 11.16 -14.88 4.67
N THR A 466 11.53 -15.47 3.54
CA THR A 466 11.99 -14.72 2.38
C THR A 466 10.98 -14.86 1.26
N THR A 467 10.84 -13.78 0.48
CA THR A 467 9.91 -13.74 -0.64
C THR A 467 10.61 -13.23 -1.89
N ASP A 468 10.28 -13.85 -3.02
CA ASP A 468 10.58 -13.34 -4.35
C ASP A 468 9.27 -12.89 -4.98
N ILE A 469 9.11 -11.57 -5.13
CA ILE A 469 7.90 -10.96 -5.68
C ILE A 469 8.23 -10.46 -7.09
N GLN A 470 7.54 -11.02 -8.09
CA GLN A 470 7.64 -10.61 -9.48
C GLN A 470 6.31 -10.03 -9.93
N ASP A 471 6.36 -8.86 -10.53
CA ASP A 471 5.19 -8.18 -11.05
C ASP A 471 5.47 -7.68 -12.46
N SER A 472 4.52 -7.90 -13.36
CA SER A 472 4.63 -7.49 -14.76
C SER A 472 3.30 -6.98 -15.24
N SER A 473 3.29 -5.88 -15.98
CA SER A 473 2.09 -5.41 -16.67
C SER A 473 2.43 -4.72 -17.98
N ILE A 474 1.52 -4.85 -18.93
CA ILE A 474 1.54 -4.11 -20.17
C ILE A 474 0.12 -3.75 -20.57
N SER A 475 -0.07 -2.50 -20.95
CA SER A 475 -1.28 -2.01 -21.61
C SER A 475 -0.89 -1.49 -22.97
N ALA A 476 -1.62 -1.90 -24.01
CA ALA A 476 -1.44 -1.42 -25.36
C ALA A 476 -2.80 -1.14 -26.00
N GLY A 477 -2.87 -0.11 -26.83
CA GLY A 477 -4.12 0.28 -27.45
C GLY A 477 -3.96 1.24 -28.62
N ILE A 478 -5.08 1.46 -29.28
CA ILE A 478 -5.24 2.49 -30.30
C ILE A 478 -6.38 3.39 -29.88
N ARG A 479 -6.16 4.69 -29.93
CA ARG A 479 -7.20 5.69 -29.67
C ARG A 479 -7.19 6.79 -30.70
N GLY A 480 -8.33 7.40 -30.89
CA GLY A 480 -8.46 8.46 -31.89
C GLY A 480 -9.87 8.92 -32.10
N GLU A 481 -10.06 9.72 -33.14
CA GLU A 481 -11.33 10.31 -33.50
C GLU A 481 -11.84 9.79 -34.84
N ALA A 482 -13.09 9.30 -34.85
CA ALA A 482 -13.85 8.94 -36.04
C ALA A 482 -15.08 9.83 -36.12
N GLY A 483 -15.02 10.89 -36.92
CA GLY A 483 -16.01 11.96 -36.93
C GLY A 483 -16.08 12.70 -35.58
N LYS A 484 -17.26 12.68 -34.93
CA LYS A 484 -17.42 13.27 -33.59
C LYS A 484 -17.21 12.25 -32.44
N TRP A 485 -16.88 11.00 -32.74
CA TRP A 485 -16.63 9.95 -31.77
C TRP A 485 -15.16 9.85 -31.41
N HIS A 486 -14.87 9.88 -30.14
CA HIS A 486 -13.59 9.46 -29.59
C HIS A 486 -13.65 7.97 -29.24
N LEU A 487 -12.70 7.19 -29.72
CA LEU A 487 -12.61 5.74 -29.52
C LEU A 487 -11.28 5.40 -28.83
N ASP A 488 -11.33 4.42 -27.90
CA ASP A 488 -10.13 3.82 -27.30
C ASP A 488 -10.34 2.30 -27.20
N LEU A 489 -9.59 1.54 -28.00
CA LEU A 489 -9.53 0.08 -27.92
C LEU A 489 -8.20 -0.32 -27.28
N SER A 490 -8.25 -1.08 -26.21
CA SER A 490 -7.05 -1.46 -25.46
C SER A 490 -7.11 -2.87 -24.92
N ASN A 491 -5.93 -3.46 -24.75
CA ASN A 491 -5.71 -4.67 -23.96
C ASN A 491 -4.72 -4.38 -22.84
N THR A 492 -5.04 -4.80 -21.62
CA THR A 492 -4.18 -4.70 -20.44
C THR A 492 -3.96 -6.09 -19.87
N PHE A 493 -2.72 -6.53 -19.85
CA PHE A 493 -2.29 -7.78 -19.20
C PHE A 493 -1.47 -7.44 -17.94
N GLY A 494 -1.72 -8.15 -16.85
CA GLY A 494 -0.94 -8.05 -15.64
C GLY A 494 -0.78 -9.39 -14.94
N ARG A 495 0.37 -9.61 -14.33
CA ARG A 495 0.70 -10.81 -13.56
C ARG A 495 1.53 -10.45 -12.33
N ASN A 496 1.17 -11.04 -11.20
CA ASN A 496 1.94 -11.00 -9.96
C ASN A 496 2.24 -12.43 -9.49
N GLU A 497 3.48 -12.69 -9.09
CA GLU A 497 3.92 -13.94 -8.48
C GLU A 497 4.57 -13.62 -7.13
N PHE A 498 4.20 -14.38 -6.09
CA PHE A 498 4.69 -14.24 -4.74
C PHE A 498 5.20 -15.61 -4.28
N ALA A 499 6.51 -15.83 -4.33
CA ALA A 499 7.15 -17.09 -3.98
C ALA A 499 7.76 -17.01 -2.58
N TYR A 500 7.60 -18.06 -1.79
CA TYR A 500 8.11 -18.17 -0.43
C TYR A 500 9.30 -19.12 -0.34
N THR A 501 10.32 -18.68 0.37
CA THR A 501 11.43 -19.51 0.79
C THR A 501 11.68 -19.29 2.28
N ILE A 502 11.74 -20.37 3.06
CA ILE A 502 12.00 -20.29 4.49
C ILE A 502 13.44 -20.68 4.76
N LYS A 503 14.17 -19.80 5.45
CA LYS A 503 15.61 -19.95 5.70
C LYS A 503 15.91 -19.93 7.19
N ASN A 504 17.07 -20.46 7.57
CA ASN A 504 17.51 -20.57 8.97
C ASN A 504 16.40 -21.22 9.83
N THR A 505 15.93 -22.38 9.39
CA THR A 505 14.76 -23.06 9.95
C THR A 505 14.98 -24.56 9.99
N GLY A 506 13.96 -25.35 10.38
CA GLY A 506 14.01 -26.80 10.36
C GLY A 506 12.61 -27.41 10.38
N ASN A 507 12.50 -28.60 9.82
CA ASN A 507 11.36 -29.49 10.04
C ASN A 507 11.75 -30.43 11.20
N THR A 508 11.20 -30.15 12.38
CA THR A 508 11.62 -30.85 13.60
C THR A 508 11.32 -32.34 13.58
N SER A 509 10.29 -32.79 12.83
CA SER A 509 9.98 -34.23 12.69
C SER A 509 11.04 -35.00 11.87
N LEU A 510 11.80 -34.31 10.99
CA LEU A 510 12.94 -34.90 10.26
C LEU A 510 14.19 -35.06 11.13
N ARG A 511 14.24 -34.41 12.29
CA ARG A 511 15.34 -34.50 13.24
C ARG A 511 16.67 -34.10 12.54
N PHE A 512 17.69 -35.00 12.59
CA PHE A 512 19.00 -34.76 11.98
C PHE A 512 19.01 -34.67 10.44
N ALA A 513 17.95 -35.15 9.78
CA ALA A 513 17.80 -35.09 8.33
C ALA A 513 17.15 -33.77 7.85
N SER A 514 16.79 -32.88 8.80
CA SER A 514 16.17 -31.61 8.42
C SER A 514 17.16 -30.70 7.70
N PRO A 515 16.82 -30.19 6.50
CA PRO A 515 17.54 -29.04 5.92
C PRO A 515 17.22 -27.77 6.71
N ASP A 516 17.99 -26.71 6.47
CA ASP A 516 17.81 -25.37 7.04
C ASP A 516 17.17 -24.36 6.07
N TYR A 517 16.79 -24.86 4.88
CA TYR A 517 16.23 -24.11 3.76
C TYR A 517 15.09 -24.92 3.13
N PHE A 518 13.95 -24.25 2.86
CA PHE A 518 12.76 -24.89 2.27
C PHE A 518 12.14 -24.00 1.20
N ASP A 519 11.81 -24.59 0.04
CA ASP A 519 10.84 -24.03 -0.90
C ASP A 519 9.45 -24.23 -0.30
N ALA A 520 8.79 -23.15 0.08
CA ALA A 520 7.46 -23.19 0.68
C ALA A 520 6.33 -22.97 -0.35
N GLY A 521 6.69 -22.93 -1.65
CA GLY A 521 5.72 -22.77 -2.72
C GLY A 521 5.40 -21.32 -3.03
N LYS A 522 4.36 -21.08 -3.82
CA LYS A 522 4.06 -19.74 -4.33
C LYS A 522 2.60 -19.53 -4.67
N LEU A 523 2.23 -18.25 -4.69
CA LEU A 523 0.94 -17.74 -5.15
C LEU A 523 1.13 -16.99 -6.47
N ARG A 524 0.19 -17.12 -7.40
CA ARG A 524 0.18 -16.42 -8.67
C ARG A 524 -1.18 -15.83 -8.95
N PHE A 525 -1.21 -14.62 -9.45
CA PHE A 525 -2.40 -13.99 -10.00
C PHE A 525 -2.09 -13.39 -11.35
N ALA A 526 -2.99 -13.56 -12.32
CA ALA A 526 -2.91 -12.93 -13.63
C ALA A 526 -4.27 -12.40 -14.05
N GLN A 527 -4.27 -11.27 -14.74
CA GLN A 527 -5.46 -10.61 -15.26
C GLN A 527 -5.20 -10.13 -16.67
N ASN A 528 -6.15 -10.39 -17.59
CA ASN A 528 -6.19 -9.79 -18.91
C ASN A 528 -7.51 -9.07 -19.10
N THR A 529 -7.47 -7.80 -19.52
CA THR A 529 -8.66 -6.97 -19.72
C THR A 529 -8.64 -6.34 -21.10
N ILE A 530 -9.70 -6.53 -21.87
CA ILE A 530 -9.94 -5.85 -23.13
C ILE A 530 -11.02 -4.81 -22.89
N ASN A 531 -10.76 -3.56 -23.28
CA ASN A 531 -11.71 -2.45 -23.18
C ASN A 531 -11.94 -1.83 -24.55
N LEU A 532 -13.20 -1.52 -24.85
CA LEU A 532 -13.58 -0.61 -25.91
C LEU A 532 -14.40 0.52 -25.31
N ASP A 533 -13.83 1.71 -25.32
CA ASP A 533 -14.44 2.95 -24.78
C ASP A 533 -14.80 3.89 -25.94
N LEU A 534 -15.99 4.43 -25.92
CA LEU A 534 -16.56 5.33 -26.92
C LEU A 534 -17.09 6.57 -26.21
N SER A 535 -16.73 7.76 -26.65
CA SER A 535 -17.33 9.00 -26.16
C SER A 535 -17.59 9.98 -27.27
N ARG A 536 -18.60 10.83 -27.06
CA ARG A 536 -18.99 11.84 -28.06
C ARG A 536 -19.60 13.06 -27.40
N PRO A 537 -19.09 14.26 -27.69
CA PRO A 537 -19.82 15.50 -27.39
C PRO A 537 -21.08 15.59 -28.24
N ILE A 538 -22.19 15.96 -27.63
CA ILE A 538 -23.47 16.15 -28.31
C ILE A 538 -24.00 17.56 -28.08
N GLU A 539 -24.70 18.11 -29.07
CA GLU A 539 -25.30 19.45 -29.01
C GLU A 539 -26.65 19.38 -28.31
N LEU A 540 -26.62 19.18 -27.00
CA LEU A 540 -27.81 19.18 -26.13
C LEU A 540 -27.44 20.02 -24.91
N PHE A 541 -28.31 20.92 -24.49
CA PHE A 541 -28.06 21.91 -23.45
C PHE A 541 -26.77 22.75 -23.75
N HIS A 542 -26.07 23.19 -22.72
CA HIS A 542 -24.87 24.02 -22.89
C HIS A 542 -23.64 23.21 -23.36
N LYS A 543 -23.43 22.04 -22.77
CA LYS A 543 -22.30 21.16 -23.09
C LYS A 543 -22.62 19.77 -22.61
N SER A 544 -22.78 18.83 -23.50
CA SER A 544 -23.14 17.46 -23.15
C SER A 544 -22.17 16.47 -23.76
N ASN A 545 -22.00 15.35 -23.09
CA ASN A 545 -21.22 14.22 -23.55
C ASN A 545 -21.95 12.90 -23.24
N ILE A 546 -21.89 11.96 -24.17
CA ILE A 546 -22.35 10.60 -23.98
C ILE A 546 -21.20 9.65 -24.15
N SER A 547 -21.10 8.67 -23.26
CA SER A 547 -20.02 7.67 -23.29
C SER A 547 -20.59 6.27 -23.11
N PHE A 548 -20.01 5.31 -23.79
CA PHE A 548 -20.36 3.89 -23.70
C PHE A 548 -19.08 3.07 -23.70
N GLY A 549 -19.12 1.88 -23.14
CA GLY A 549 -18.00 0.97 -23.24
C GLY A 549 -18.39 -0.44 -22.90
N VAL A 550 -17.52 -1.35 -23.37
CA VAL A 550 -17.57 -2.77 -23.04
C VAL A 550 -16.23 -3.21 -22.54
N GLU A 551 -16.25 -4.14 -21.58
CA GLU A 551 -15.07 -4.72 -20.96
C GLU A 551 -15.21 -6.24 -20.94
N GLN A 552 -14.15 -6.94 -21.34
CA GLN A 552 -13.98 -8.35 -21.09
C GLN A 552 -12.75 -8.54 -20.22
N ARG A 553 -12.89 -9.26 -19.10
CA ARG A 553 -11.78 -9.53 -18.19
C ARG A 553 -11.68 -11.01 -17.88
N HIS A 554 -10.46 -11.54 -17.99
CA HIS A 554 -10.11 -12.89 -17.60
C HIS A 554 -9.13 -12.84 -16.43
N GLU A 555 -9.43 -13.56 -15.35
CA GLU A 555 -8.61 -13.65 -14.16
C GLU A 555 -8.19 -15.10 -13.90
N SER A 556 -6.98 -15.30 -13.42
CA SER A 556 -6.42 -16.61 -13.06
C SER A 556 -5.68 -16.50 -11.74
N TYR A 557 -5.98 -17.41 -10.82
CA TYR A 557 -5.28 -17.55 -9.54
C TYR A 557 -4.74 -18.97 -9.40
N SER A 558 -3.51 -19.09 -8.90
CA SER A 558 -2.87 -20.38 -8.65
C SER A 558 -2.15 -20.40 -7.32
N THR A 559 -2.34 -21.50 -6.61
CA THR A 559 -1.46 -21.92 -5.52
C THR A 559 -0.56 -23.05 -6.03
N VAL A 560 0.75 -22.90 -5.87
CA VAL A 560 1.74 -23.91 -6.25
C VAL A 560 2.34 -24.51 -4.98
N ALA A 561 2.34 -25.83 -4.88
CA ALA A 561 2.86 -26.55 -3.73
C ALA A 561 4.36 -26.24 -3.51
N GLY A 562 4.76 -26.26 -2.25
CA GLY A 562 6.16 -26.27 -1.86
C GLY A 562 6.77 -27.67 -1.94
N ALA A 563 8.05 -27.76 -1.60
CA ALA A 563 8.70 -29.07 -1.43
C ALA A 563 8.04 -29.84 -0.28
N GLU A 564 7.86 -31.14 -0.43
CA GLU A 564 7.17 -31.99 0.56
C GLU A 564 7.69 -31.80 1.98
N ASN A 565 9.02 -31.74 2.14
CA ASN A 565 9.63 -31.51 3.45
C ASN A 565 9.34 -30.15 4.06
N SER A 566 8.82 -29.18 3.29
CA SER A 566 8.40 -27.88 3.78
C SER A 566 7.07 -27.91 4.54
N TYR A 567 6.25 -28.96 4.35
CA TYR A 567 4.93 -29.07 4.98
C TYR A 567 4.61 -30.41 5.63
N ALA A 568 5.32 -31.48 5.26
CA ALA A 568 5.04 -32.83 5.75
C ALA A 568 5.53 -33.06 7.17
N THR A 569 4.82 -33.93 7.90
CA THR A 569 5.27 -34.52 9.17
C THR A 569 5.82 -35.90 8.90
N TYR A 570 6.92 -36.27 9.55
CA TYR A 570 7.59 -37.55 9.34
C TYR A 570 7.57 -38.39 10.59
N ASP A 571 7.50 -39.74 10.43
CA ASP A 571 7.72 -40.67 11.50
C ASP A 571 9.22 -40.86 11.80
N ILE A 572 9.53 -41.75 12.78
CA ILE A 572 10.91 -41.98 13.20
C ILE A 572 11.78 -42.62 12.11
N THR A 573 11.16 -43.29 11.13
CA THR A 573 11.85 -43.96 10.02
C THR A 573 12.05 -43.04 8.82
N GLY A 574 11.48 -41.83 8.84
CA GLY A 574 11.50 -40.86 7.75
C GLY A 574 10.33 -41.06 6.77
N GLY A 575 9.32 -41.85 7.10
CA GLY A 575 8.09 -41.98 6.34
C GLY A 575 7.13 -40.83 6.59
N VAL A 576 6.46 -40.33 5.52
CA VAL A 576 5.48 -39.25 5.64
C VAL A 576 4.23 -39.73 6.38
N LEU A 577 3.84 -38.96 7.38
CA LEU A 577 2.62 -39.21 8.15
C LEU A 577 1.44 -38.43 7.57
N PRO A 578 0.24 -39.02 7.45
CA PRO A 578 -0.97 -38.27 7.11
C PRO A 578 -1.32 -37.28 8.23
N LEU A 579 -2.06 -36.24 7.89
CA LEU A 579 -2.51 -35.20 8.86
C LEU A 579 -3.28 -35.81 10.04
N SER A 580 -4.04 -36.89 9.77
CA SER A 580 -4.82 -37.65 10.74
C SER A 580 -4.00 -38.60 11.61
N ALA A 581 -2.67 -38.68 11.42
CA ALA A 581 -1.83 -39.59 12.18
C ALA A 581 -1.97 -39.38 13.71
N PRO A 582 -2.23 -40.42 14.49
CA PRO A 582 -2.34 -40.29 15.93
C PRO A 582 -1.02 -39.86 16.56
N ALA A 583 -1.09 -39.20 17.73
CA ALA A 583 0.10 -38.75 18.45
C ALA A 583 1.14 -39.87 18.69
N SER A 584 0.68 -41.13 18.79
CA SER A 584 1.52 -42.30 18.97
C SER A 584 2.47 -42.61 17.79
N GLN A 585 2.21 -42.09 16.60
CA GLN A 585 3.07 -42.25 15.44
C GLN A 585 4.04 -41.06 15.24
N LYS A 586 3.79 -39.95 15.92
CA LYS A 586 4.62 -38.75 15.79
C LYS A 586 5.90 -38.83 16.60
N VAL A 587 7.01 -38.33 16.07
CA VAL A 587 8.25 -38.19 16.80
C VAL A 587 8.05 -37.20 17.95
N THR A 588 8.65 -37.47 19.12
CA THR A 588 8.55 -36.57 20.28
C THR A 588 9.90 -36.00 20.70
N ASP A 589 9.86 -34.86 21.43
CA ASP A 589 11.00 -34.37 22.18
C ASP A 589 11.26 -35.22 23.45
N PHE A 590 12.26 -34.85 24.25
CA PHE A 590 12.56 -35.47 25.53
C PHE A 590 11.35 -35.47 26.48
N PHE A 591 10.48 -34.48 26.43
CA PHE A 591 9.32 -34.32 27.30
C PHE A 591 8.05 -35.04 26.80
N GLY A 592 8.13 -35.74 25.69
CA GLY A 592 6.98 -36.43 25.09
C GLY A 592 6.08 -35.55 24.26
N ASN A 593 6.46 -34.29 24.00
CA ASN A 593 5.71 -33.40 23.11
C ASN A 593 6.00 -33.77 21.66
N ALA A 594 4.96 -33.88 20.84
CA ALA A 594 5.12 -34.16 19.42
C ALA A 594 5.94 -33.05 18.73
N LEU A 595 6.94 -33.44 17.95
CA LEU A 595 7.72 -32.56 17.12
C LEU A 595 6.90 -32.17 15.86
N PRO A 596 6.59 -30.88 15.66
CA PRO A 596 5.79 -30.48 14.52
C PRO A 596 6.53 -30.68 13.20
N GLY A 597 5.79 -31.08 12.16
CA GLY A 597 6.30 -31.15 10.79
C GLY A 597 6.36 -29.79 10.10
N GLY A 598 6.94 -29.80 8.91
CA GLY A 598 7.06 -28.63 8.07
C GLY A 598 8.11 -27.61 8.52
N ALA A 599 8.41 -26.67 7.65
CA ALA A 599 9.31 -25.54 7.93
C ALA A 599 8.74 -24.70 9.07
N GLN A 600 9.57 -24.40 10.08
CA GLN A 600 9.11 -23.58 11.19
C GLN A 600 8.97 -22.12 10.75
N VAL A 601 7.99 -21.42 11.27
CA VAL A 601 7.40 -20.10 10.98
C VAL A 601 6.31 -20.14 9.91
N LEU A 602 6.56 -20.70 8.73
CA LEU A 602 5.58 -20.82 7.65
C LEU A 602 5.77 -22.18 6.96
N PRO A 603 4.93 -23.18 7.24
CA PRO A 603 4.89 -24.40 6.46
C PRO A 603 4.53 -24.13 5.02
N GLY A 604 5.13 -24.87 4.08
CA GLY A 604 4.84 -24.74 2.66
C GLY A 604 3.40 -25.10 2.30
N PHE A 605 2.95 -24.58 1.15
CA PHE A 605 1.68 -24.99 0.55
C PHE A 605 1.72 -26.49 0.23
N ARG A 606 0.68 -27.20 0.62
CA ARG A 606 0.56 -28.63 0.40
C ARG A 606 0.13 -28.94 -1.03
N GLU A 607 0.45 -30.13 -1.51
CA GLU A 607 0.02 -30.60 -2.84
C GLU A 607 -1.51 -30.58 -2.96
N GLU A 608 -2.25 -30.95 -1.89
CA GLU A 608 -3.72 -30.96 -1.88
C GLU A 608 -4.32 -29.54 -1.96
N SER A 609 -3.53 -28.52 -1.63
CA SER A 609 -3.91 -27.11 -1.76
C SER A 609 -3.50 -26.50 -3.09
N ALA A 610 -2.70 -27.22 -3.91
CA ALA A 610 -2.28 -26.76 -5.22
C ALA A 610 -3.46 -26.75 -6.19
N LEU A 611 -3.68 -25.60 -6.82
CA LEU A 611 -4.77 -25.44 -7.78
C LEU A 611 -4.52 -24.28 -8.73
N THR A 612 -5.25 -24.30 -9.86
CA THR A 612 -5.39 -23.15 -10.73
C THR A 612 -6.87 -22.96 -11.04
N LYS A 613 -7.39 -21.75 -10.80
CA LYS A 613 -8.78 -21.38 -11.04
C LYS A 613 -8.86 -20.11 -11.86
N THR A 614 -9.88 -20.04 -12.71
CA THR A 614 -10.09 -18.89 -13.60
C THR A 614 -11.50 -18.35 -13.46
N ARG A 615 -11.66 -17.07 -13.81
CA ARG A 615 -12.93 -16.37 -13.85
C ARG A 615 -12.99 -15.48 -15.08
N ASN A 616 -14.17 -15.42 -15.71
CA ASN A 616 -14.46 -14.52 -16.81
C ASN A 616 -15.49 -13.48 -16.35
N VAL A 617 -15.28 -12.25 -16.79
CA VAL A 617 -16.17 -11.13 -16.53
C VAL A 617 -16.49 -10.42 -17.84
N TRP A 618 -17.77 -10.10 -18.05
CA TRP A 618 -18.24 -9.25 -19.14
C TRP A 618 -18.97 -8.06 -18.55
N ALA A 619 -18.65 -6.86 -19.02
CA ALA A 619 -19.28 -5.65 -18.54
C ALA A 619 -19.64 -4.71 -19.68
N GLY A 620 -20.76 -3.99 -19.50
CA GLY A 620 -21.15 -2.89 -20.35
C GLY A 620 -21.54 -1.68 -19.49
N TYR A 621 -21.21 -0.47 -19.93
CA TYR A 621 -21.55 0.74 -19.22
C TYR A 621 -22.00 1.85 -20.17
N GLY A 622 -22.78 2.80 -19.61
CA GLY A 622 -23.15 4.04 -20.26
C GLY A 622 -23.08 5.21 -19.29
N GLU A 623 -22.64 6.36 -19.77
CA GLU A 623 -22.56 7.61 -19.00
C GLU A 623 -23.06 8.77 -19.83
N PHE A 624 -23.88 9.62 -19.23
CA PHE A 624 -24.34 10.89 -19.77
C PHE A 624 -23.96 12.01 -18.81
N GLU A 625 -23.18 12.96 -19.30
CA GLU A 625 -22.82 14.16 -18.54
C GLU A 625 -23.23 15.41 -19.32
N THR A 626 -23.82 16.37 -18.63
CA THR A 626 -24.29 17.61 -19.25
C THR A 626 -24.19 18.81 -18.33
N ASP A 627 -23.70 19.93 -18.84
CA ASP A 627 -23.93 21.24 -18.28
C ASP A 627 -25.32 21.71 -18.76
N ILE A 628 -26.35 21.46 -17.94
CA ILE A 628 -27.75 21.86 -18.24
C ILE A 628 -27.82 23.37 -18.42
N THR A 629 -27.12 24.09 -17.56
CA THR A 629 -26.90 25.53 -17.64
C THR A 629 -25.43 25.84 -17.34
N GLN A 630 -25.02 27.10 -17.45
CA GLN A 630 -23.64 27.50 -17.07
C GLN A 630 -23.32 27.25 -15.58
N TRP A 631 -24.33 27.14 -14.74
CA TRP A 631 -24.17 26.94 -13.29
C TRP A 631 -24.53 25.54 -12.81
N LEU A 632 -25.24 24.75 -13.60
CA LEU A 632 -25.76 23.41 -13.20
C LEU A 632 -25.20 22.32 -14.14
N LEU A 633 -24.42 21.39 -13.57
CA LEU A 633 -23.98 20.15 -14.21
C LEU A 633 -24.71 18.96 -13.62
N ALA A 634 -25.11 18.02 -14.45
CA ALA A 634 -25.61 16.70 -14.06
C ALA A 634 -24.81 15.60 -14.76
N ASN A 635 -24.55 14.52 -14.04
CA ASN A 635 -23.88 13.31 -14.53
C ASN A 635 -24.69 12.09 -14.08
N ALA A 636 -24.95 11.15 -14.99
CA ALA A 636 -25.59 9.87 -14.73
C ALA A 636 -24.81 8.74 -15.39
N ALA A 637 -24.52 7.70 -14.64
CA ALA A 637 -23.81 6.52 -15.13
C ALA A 637 -24.51 5.24 -14.70
N VAL A 638 -24.48 4.22 -15.58
CA VAL A 638 -24.99 2.87 -15.31
C VAL A 638 -23.97 1.84 -15.79
N ARG A 639 -23.89 0.71 -15.09
CA ARG A 639 -23.02 -0.41 -15.46
C ARG A 639 -23.64 -1.74 -15.07
N TYR A 640 -23.59 -2.68 -16.00
CA TYR A 640 -23.95 -4.07 -15.81
C TYR A 640 -22.73 -4.94 -15.97
N GLU A 641 -22.54 -5.90 -15.06
CA GLU A 641 -21.46 -6.89 -15.14
C GLU A 641 -22.00 -8.30 -14.91
N HIS A 642 -21.44 -9.25 -15.63
CA HIS A 642 -21.67 -10.68 -15.48
C HIS A 642 -20.37 -11.40 -15.11
N TYR A 643 -20.37 -12.10 -13.99
CA TYR A 643 -19.27 -12.91 -13.49
C TYR A 643 -19.59 -14.38 -13.61
N SER A 644 -18.64 -15.20 -14.11
CA SER A 644 -18.84 -16.64 -14.35
C SER A 644 -19.02 -17.46 -13.06
N ASP A 645 -18.75 -16.92 -11.90
CA ASP A 645 -18.75 -17.63 -10.60
C ASP A 645 -19.92 -17.25 -9.68
N PHE A 646 -20.33 -16.00 -9.59
CA PHE A 646 -21.40 -15.58 -8.69
C PHE A 646 -22.59 -14.88 -9.36
N GLY A 647 -22.52 -14.52 -10.66
CA GLY A 647 -23.66 -14.02 -11.39
C GLY A 647 -23.55 -12.55 -11.80
N ASN A 648 -24.64 -11.78 -11.65
CA ASN A 648 -24.81 -10.47 -12.27
C ASN A 648 -24.86 -9.36 -11.25
N THR A 649 -24.30 -8.19 -11.61
CA THR A 649 -24.45 -6.96 -10.84
C THR A 649 -24.92 -5.80 -11.71
N PHE A 650 -25.70 -4.89 -11.12
CA PHE A 650 -26.12 -3.66 -11.75
C PHE A 650 -25.88 -2.48 -10.83
N ASN A 651 -25.16 -1.46 -11.33
CA ASN A 651 -24.79 -0.30 -10.55
C ASN A 651 -25.13 0.99 -11.29
N TYR A 652 -25.48 2.03 -10.51
CA TYR A 652 -25.77 3.35 -11.04
C TYR A 652 -25.14 4.45 -10.18
N LYS A 653 -24.92 5.61 -10.79
CA LYS A 653 -24.43 6.81 -10.14
C LYS A 653 -25.13 8.02 -10.69
N LEU A 654 -25.49 8.94 -9.79
CA LEU A 654 -25.97 10.27 -10.11
C LEU A 654 -25.08 11.28 -9.40
N ALA A 655 -24.58 12.29 -10.12
CA ALA A 655 -23.78 13.34 -9.53
C ALA A 655 -24.16 14.70 -10.12
N THR A 656 -23.99 15.75 -9.34
CA THR A 656 -24.31 17.12 -9.73
C THR A 656 -23.29 18.11 -9.17
N ARG A 657 -23.07 19.19 -9.92
CA ARG A 657 -22.33 20.35 -9.47
C ARG A 657 -23.17 21.61 -9.73
N VAL A 658 -23.31 22.42 -8.69
CA VAL A 658 -23.99 23.73 -8.72
C VAL A 658 -22.98 24.84 -8.48
N LYS A 659 -22.75 25.70 -9.46
CA LYS A 659 -21.91 26.88 -9.36
C LYS A 659 -22.72 28.03 -8.74
N LEU A 660 -22.54 28.24 -7.42
CA LEU A 660 -23.26 29.29 -6.68
C LEU A 660 -22.71 30.69 -7.02
N PHE A 661 -21.37 30.78 -7.10
CA PHE A 661 -20.65 31.99 -7.43
C PHE A 661 -19.47 31.64 -8.37
N PRO A 662 -18.83 32.59 -9.03
CA PRO A 662 -17.71 32.32 -9.93
C PRO A 662 -16.58 31.47 -9.34
N HIS A 663 -16.47 31.47 -8.02
CA HIS A 663 -15.40 30.80 -7.27
C HIS A 663 -15.90 29.73 -6.28
N VAL A 664 -17.20 29.42 -6.27
CA VAL A 664 -17.80 28.50 -5.28
C VAL A 664 -18.71 27.50 -5.98
N ASN A 665 -18.34 26.23 -5.90
CA ASN A 665 -19.09 25.10 -6.42
C ASN A 665 -19.61 24.23 -5.27
N LEU A 666 -20.88 23.88 -5.26
CA LEU A 666 -21.44 22.79 -4.49
C LEU A 666 -21.46 21.53 -5.35
N ARG A 667 -21.29 20.38 -4.73
CA ARG A 667 -21.34 19.08 -5.39
C ARG A 667 -22.06 18.06 -4.52
N ALA A 668 -22.76 17.13 -5.16
CA ALA A 668 -23.41 16.01 -4.49
C ALA A 668 -23.42 14.80 -5.42
N ALA A 669 -23.23 13.61 -4.86
CA ALA A 669 -23.33 12.37 -5.61
C ALA A 669 -23.99 11.27 -4.78
N ALA A 670 -24.75 10.40 -5.45
CA ALA A 670 -25.31 9.18 -4.90
C ALA A 670 -24.99 8.03 -5.85
N SER A 671 -24.50 6.92 -5.33
CA SER A 671 -24.13 5.77 -6.15
C SER A 671 -24.35 4.46 -5.43
N THR A 672 -24.56 3.40 -6.22
CA THR A 672 -24.36 2.02 -5.80
C THR A 672 -23.00 1.53 -6.27
N GLY A 673 -22.45 0.55 -5.58
CA GLY A 673 -21.21 -0.08 -5.93
C GLY A 673 -21.17 -1.52 -5.44
N PHE A 674 -20.14 -2.23 -5.81
CA PHE A 674 -19.94 -3.60 -5.38
C PHE A 674 -18.46 -3.97 -5.42
N ARG A 675 -18.12 -5.04 -4.72
CA ARG A 675 -16.85 -5.75 -4.82
C ARG A 675 -17.14 -7.24 -5.05
N ALA A 676 -16.61 -7.77 -6.13
CA ALA A 676 -16.60 -9.20 -6.35
C ALA A 676 -15.74 -9.89 -5.27
N PRO A 677 -16.13 -11.07 -4.75
CA PRO A 677 -15.19 -11.89 -3.97
C PRO A 677 -13.90 -12.06 -4.78
N SER A 678 -12.74 -11.82 -4.18
CA SER A 678 -11.52 -12.08 -4.93
C SER A 678 -11.38 -13.59 -5.19
N ILE A 679 -10.82 -13.94 -6.34
CA ILE A 679 -10.57 -15.35 -6.67
C ILE A 679 -9.64 -16.01 -5.64
N HIS A 680 -8.82 -15.21 -4.93
CA HIS A 680 -8.02 -15.64 -3.79
C HIS A 680 -8.89 -16.06 -2.61
N GLN A 681 -9.85 -15.22 -2.18
CA GLN A 681 -10.76 -15.52 -1.07
C GLN A 681 -11.61 -16.78 -1.34
N LEU A 682 -11.98 -17.02 -2.61
CA LEU A 682 -12.74 -18.19 -3.01
C LEU A 682 -11.93 -19.49 -2.90
N TYR A 683 -10.60 -19.47 -3.16
CA TYR A 683 -9.84 -20.68 -3.43
C TYR A 683 -8.57 -20.85 -2.57
N TYR A 684 -8.19 -19.85 -1.76
CA TYR A 684 -7.02 -19.97 -0.90
C TYR A 684 -7.24 -21.04 0.18
N THR A 685 -6.29 -21.94 0.32
CA THR A 685 -6.21 -22.92 1.40
C THR A 685 -4.76 -23.04 1.86
N ASN A 686 -4.53 -22.91 3.15
CA ASN A 686 -3.21 -23.15 3.75
C ASN A 686 -3.32 -23.39 5.25
N ILE A 687 -2.28 -23.98 5.84
CA ILE A 687 -2.10 -24.09 7.29
C ILE A 687 -0.97 -23.16 7.69
N ASN A 688 -1.27 -22.18 8.54
CA ASN A 688 -0.31 -21.20 9.02
C ASN A 688 -0.09 -21.34 10.52
N THR A 689 1.10 -20.98 11.01
CA THR A 689 1.33 -20.84 12.45
C THR A 689 0.99 -19.41 12.87
N LEU A 690 -0.15 -19.21 13.48
CA LEU A 690 -0.61 -17.90 13.97
C LEU A 690 -0.41 -17.77 15.48
N GLN A 691 -0.13 -16.55 15.94
CA GLN A 691 -0.16 -16.23 17.37
C GLN A 691 -1.59 -15.85 17.77
N ILE A 692 -2.23 -16.72 18.53
CA ILE A 692 -3.59 -16.51 19.06
C ILE A 692 -3.49 -16.48 20.59
N ASN A 693 -3.90 -15.36 21.19
CA ASN A 693 -3.84 -15.15 22.66
C ASN A 693 -2.44 -15.44 23.26
N GLY A 694 -1.39 -15.01 22.57
CA GLY A 694 0.00 -15.19 23.02
C GLY A 694 0.59 -16.57 22.74
N VAL A 695 -0.19 -17.55 22.24
CA VAL A 695 0.24 -18.91 21.94
C VAL A 695 0.32 -19.12 20.43
N LEU A 696 1.39 -19.77 19.96
CA LEU A 696 1.54 -20.18 18.56
C LEU A 696 0.69 -21.41 18.29
N GLN A 697 -0.26 -21.30 17.36
CA GLN A 697 -1.19 -22.35 16.97
C GLN A 697 -1.18 -22.58 15.46
N GLU A 698 -1.28 -23.81 15.03
CA GLU A 698 -1.51 -24.14 13.63
C GLU A 698 -2.98 -23.99 13.30
N THR A 699 -3.28 -23.13 12.35
CA THR A 699 -4.64 -22.79 11.94
C THR A 699 -4.80 -23.04 10.45
N GLY A 700 -5.76 -23.88 10.09
CA GLY A 700 -6.15 -24.11 8.69
C GLY A 700 -7.09 -23.02 8.20
N THR A 701 -6.70 -22.32 7.12
CA THR A 701 -7.62 -21.51 6.32
C THR A 701 -8.13 -22.35 5.19
N PHE A 702 -9.44 -22.57 5.13
CA PHE A 702 -10.06 -23.45 4.12
C PHE A 702 -10.90 -22.62 3.15
N ASN A 703 -10.79 -22.93 1.87
CA ASN A 703 -11.58 -22.27 0.84
C ASN A 703 -13.07 -22.63 0.91
N ASN A 704 -13.93 -21.80 0.33
CA ASN A 704 -15.39 -21.91 0.41
C ASN A 704 -16.01 -23.09 -0.35
N ILE A 705 -15.23 -23.81 -1.17
CA ILE A 705 -15.67 -25.03 -1.86
C ILE A 705 -15.10 -26.29 -1.23
N SER A 706 -14.38 -26.18 -0.13
CA SER A 706 -13.82 -27.32 0.60
C SER A 706 -14.90 -28.11 1.32
N ARG A 707 -14.66 -29.41 1.53
CA ARG A 707 -15.54 -30.25 2.34
C ARG A 707 -15.71 -29.72 3.78
N ALA A 708 -14.65 -29.10 4.33
CA ALA A 708 -14.73 -28.45 5.64
C ALA A 708 -15.75 -27.30 5.62
N ALA A 709 -15.66 -26.37 4.65
CA ALA A 709 -16.60 -25.27 4.53
C ALA A 709 -18.06 -25.75 4.40
N GLU A 710 -18.31 -26.76 3.57
CA GLU A 710 -19.63 -27.34 3.39
C GLU A 710 -20.19 -27.90 4.71
N LEU A 711 -19.39 -28.68 5.45
CA LEU A 711 -19.79 -29.30 6.72
C LEU A 711 -20.09 -28.24 7.80
N PHE A 712 -19.32 -27.16 7.86
CA PHE A 712 -19.55 -26.04 8.77
C PHE A 712 -20.72 -25.14 8.34
N GLY A 713 -21.35 -25.39 7.19
CA GLY A 713 -22.43 -24.57 6.65
C GLY A 713 -22.00 -23.20 6.19
N ILE A 714 -20.74 -23.05 5.78
CA ILE A 714 -20.22 -21.81 5.21
C ILE A 714 -20.77 -21.66 3.79
N GLU A 715 -21.52 -20.59 3.56
CA GLU A 715 -22.13 -20.30 2.27
C GLU A 715 -21.08 -19.90 1.24
N LYS A 716 -21.41 -20.08 -0.05
CA LYS A 716 -20.58 -19.58 -1.14
C LYS A 716 -20.52 -18.05 -1.09
N LEU A 717 -19.30 -17.50 -1.27
CA LEU A 717 -19.14 -16.06 -1.26
C LEU A 717 -19.95 -15.40 -2.38
N GLN A 718 -20.60 -14.31 -2.00
CA GLN A 718 -21.34 -13.40 -2.88
C GLN A 718 -20.63 -12.05 -2.95
N GLU A 719 -21.06 -11.19 -3.85
CA GLU A 719 -20.55 -9.83 -3.91
C GLU A 719 -20.90 -9.01 -2.67
N GLU A 720 -19.96 -8.18 -2.21
CA GLU A 720 -20.27 -7.09 -1.29
C GLU A 720 -21.02 -6.00 -2.04
N LYS A 721 -22.11 -5.47 -1.50
CA LYS A 721 -22.90 -4.41 -2.10
C LYS A 721 -22.72 -3.12 -1.34
N SER A 722 -22.59 -2.00 -2.06
CA SER A 722 -22.45 -0.71 -1.39
C SER A 722 -23.44 0.32 -1.88
N LYS A 723 -23.77 1.25 -0.96
CA LYS A 723 -24.52 2.48 -1.24
C LYS A 723 -23.70 3.64 -0.69
N SER A 724 -23.44 4.63 -1.53
CA SER A 724 -22.65 5.80 -1.19
C SER A 724 -23.41 7.08 -1.42
N LEU A 725 -23.25 8.02 -0.50
CA LEU A 725 -23.75 9.40 -0.60
C LEU A 725 -22.61 10.33 -0.25
N SER A 726 -22.34 11.32 -1.09
CA SER A 726 -21.34 12.36 -0.83
C SER A 726 -21.90 13.75 -1.15
N THR A 727 -21.47 14.74 -0.39
CA THR A 727 -21.77 16.15 -0.62
C THR A 727 -20.59 17.01 -0.18
N GLY A 728 -20.37 18.10 -0.87
CA GLY A 728 -19.26 18.98 -0.53
C GLY A 728 -19.28 20.28 -1.30
N PHE A 729 -18.28 21.09 -1.03
CA PHE A 729 -18.06 22.33 -1.77
C PHE A 729 -16.59 22.54 -2.08
N ALA A 730 -16.34 23.27 -3.18
CA ALA A 730 -15.01 23.68 -3.59
C ALA A 730 -14.98 25.19 -3.84
N VAL A 731 -13.94 25.85 -3.34
CA VAL A 731 -13.72 27.29 -3.46
C VAL A 731 -12.34 27.53 -4.04
N LYS A 732 -12.19 28.42 -5.03
CA LYS A 732 -10.89 28.92 -5.52
C LYS A 732 -10.95 30.43 -5.61
N ILE A 733 -10.03 31.09 -4.91
CA ILE A 733 -9.88 32.53 -4.93
C ILE A 733 -8.49 32.86 -5.50
N PRO A 734 -8.37 32.98 -6.85
CA PRO A 734 -7.05 33.12 -7.50
C PRO A 734 -6.24 34.30 -6.97
N LYS A 735 -6.87 35.45 -6.77
CA LYS A 735 -6.21 36.65 -6.24
C LYS A 735 -5.60 36.49 -4.84
N ALA A 736 -6.16 35.57 -4.05
CA ALA A 736 -5.64 35.24 -2.72
C ALA A 736 -4.75 34.00 -2.72
N GLY A 737 -4.50 33.38 -3.89
CA GLY A 737 -3.77 32.11 -3.96
C GLY A 737 -4.42 30.98 -3.16
N LEU A 738 -5.75 31.03 -2.92
CA LEU A 738 -6.44 30.13 -1.99
C LEU A 738 -7.35 29.15 -2.73
N SER A 739 -7.21 27.88 -2.39
CA SER A 739 -8.09 26.78 -2.82
C SER A 739 -8.55 26.00 -1.58
N LEU A 740 -9.85 25.70 -1.51
CA LEU A 740 -10.45 24.94 -0.39
C LEU A 740 -11.44 23.93 -0.98
N SER A 741 -11.41 22.68 -0.49
CA SER A 741 -12.50 21.73 -0.66
C SER A 741 -12.86 21.08 0.68
N ALA A 742 -14.15 20.87 0.90
CA ALA A 742 -14.67 20.12 2.05
C ALA A 742 -15.76 19.19 1.56
N ASP A 743 -15.65 17.91 1.91
CA ASP A 743 -16.52 16.83 1.41
C ASP A 743 -16.92 15.91 2.56
N ALA A 744 -18.21 15.77 2.79
CA ALA A 744 -18.78 14.78 3.70
C ALA A 744 -19.26 13.56 2.91
N TYR A 745 -19.15 12.37 3.51
CA TYR A 745 -19.52 11.12 2.85
C TYR A 745 -20.13 10.12 3.84
N PHE A 746 -20.97 9.27 3.28
CA PHE A 746 -21.57 8.11 3.92
C PHE A 746 -21.50 6.93 2.96
N ILE A 747 -20.94 5.80 3.42
CA ILE A 747 -20.82 4.56 2.63
C ILE A 747 -21.33 3.43 3.50
N ARG A 748 -22.32 2.68 3.01
CA ARG A 748 -22.76 1.41 3.61
C ARG A 748 -22.30 0.27 2.71
N VAL A 749 -21.70 -0.75 3.30
CA VAL A 749 -21.32 -1.99 2.62
C VAL A 749 -22.08 -3.12 3.30
N ASP A 750 -23.00 -3.72 2.57
CA ASP A 750 -23.76 -4.89 2.98
C ASP A 750 -22.99 -6.16 2.57
N ASP A 751 -23.10 -7.25 3.35
CA ASP A 751 -22.50 -8.55 3.09
C ASP A 751 -20.95 -8.52 2.97
N ARG A 752 -20.27 -7.72 3.78
CA ARG A 752 -18.82 -7.59 3.72
C ARG A 752 -18.13 -8.92 4.00
N ILE A 753 -17.18 -9.30 3.14
CA ILE A 753 -16.38 -10.49 3.27
C ILE A 753 -15.28 -10.28 4.31
N ILE A 754 -15.24 -11.15 5.29
CA ILE A 754 -14.19 -11.20 6.32
C ILE A 754 -13.54 -12.58 6.36
N LEU A 755 -12.34 -12.65 6.92
CA LEU A 755 -11.75 -13.89 7.40
C LEU A 755 -12.18 -14.08 8.86
N THR A 756 -12.88 -15.18 9.17
CA THR A 756 -13.37 -15.47 10.54
C THR A 756 -12.22 -15.60 11.53
N GLU A 757 -12.52 -15.55 12.82
CA GLU A 757 -11.55 -16.02 13.81
C GLU A 757 -11.37 -17.54 13.69
N ALA A 758 -10.29 -18.03 14.32
CA ALA A 758 -10.01 -19.45 14.32
C ALA A 758 -10.96 -20.20 15.28
N PHE A 759 -11.65 -21.20 14.74
CA PHE A 759 -12.49 -22.11 15.53
C PHE A 759 -11.68 -23.31 15.96
N THR A 760 -11.74 -23.66 17.23
CA THR A 760 -11.20 -24.90 17.77
C THR A 760 -12.32 -25.85 18.11
N ARG A 761 -12.02 -27.16 18.08
CA ARG A 761 -12.95 -28.19 18.50
C ARG A 761 -13.46 -27.92 19.92
N PRO A 762 -14.77 -27.81 20.17
CA PRO A 762 -15.33 -27.54 21.50
C PRO A 762 -14.89 -28.56 22.55
N ALA A 763 -14.68 -28.11 23.79
CA ALA A 763 -14.37 -28.98 24.92
C ALA A 763 -15.63 -29.45 25.67
N GLY A 764 -16.72 -28.66 25.68
CA GLY A 764 -17.96 -28.91 26.36
C GLY A 764 -18.76 -30.09 25.78
N ASN A 765 -19.88 -30.46 26.38
CA ASN A 765 -20.68 -31.63 26.01
C ASN A 765 -22.17 -31.30 25.82
N SER A 766 -22.52 -30.03 25.57
CA SER A 766 -23.89 -29.68 25.17
C SER A 766 -24.28 -30.37 23.84
N PRO A 767 -25.57 -30.57 23.55
CA PRO A 767 -25.97 -31.15 22.27
C PRO A 767 -25.41 -30.42 21.05
N ALA A 768 -25.41 -29.07 21.06
CA ALA A 768 -24.88 -28.26 19.97
C ALA A 768 -23.35 -28.36 19.84
N GLU A 769 -22.62 -28.43 20.98
CA GLU A 769 -21.17 -28.65 20.93
C GLU A 769 -20.82 -30.05 20.44
N ASN A 770 -21.63 -31.06 20.77
CA ASN A 770 -21.43 -32.39 20.26
C ASN A 770 -21.71 -32.50 18.75
N GLU A 771 -22.73 -31.81 18.24
CA GLU A 771 -22.95 -31.67 16.81
C GLU A 771 -21.73 -31.02 16.14
N LEU A 772 -21.22 -29.93 16.69
CA LEU A 772 -20.05 -29.26 16.16
C LEU A 772 -18.78 -30.13 16.25
N LYS A 773 -18.58 -30.89 17.31
CA LYS A 773 -17.49 -31.88 17.41
C LYS A 773 -17.57 -32.92 16.28
N GLN A 774 -18.75 -33.42 15.96
CA GLN A 774 -18.93 -34.34 14.83
C GLN A 774 -18.55 -33.70 13.50
N ILE A 775 -18.86 -32.40 13.31
CA ILE A 775 -18.44 -31.65 12.12
C ILE A 775 -16.91 -31.58 12.05
N PHE A 776 -16.22 -31.23 13.15
CA PHE A 776 -14.76 -31.24 13.22
C PHE A 776 -14.16 -32.62 12.90
N ASP A 777 -14.73 -33.66 13.43
CA ASP A 777 -14.27 -35.05 13.24
C ASP A 777 -14.49 -35.49 11.77
N GLN A 778 -15.65 -35.18 11.17
CA GLN A 778 -15.95 -35.49 9.77
C GLN A 778 -15.07 -34.68 8.80
N ALA A 779 -14.75 -33.42 9.13
CA ALA A 779 -13.85 -32.55 8.35
C ALA A 779 -12.36 -32.92 8.59
N ASN A 780 -12.06 -33.73 9.61
CA ASN A 780 -10.70 -34.11 10.01
C ASN A 780 -9.79 -32.91 10.27
N VAL A 781 -10.29 -31.95 11.07
CA VAL A 781 -9.60 -30.71 11.39
C VAL A 781 -9.64 -30.45 12.91
N SER A 782 -8.66 -29.69 13.42
CA SER A 782 -8.60 -29.29 14.84
C SER A 782 -8.87 -27.81 15.05
N THR A 783 -8.45 -26.97 14.10
CA THR A 783 -8.63 -25.51 14.11
C THR A 783 -8.86 -25.05 12.69
N VAL A 784 -9.93 -24.28 12.47
CA VAL A 784 -10.34 -23.80 11.14
C VAL A 784 -10.71 -22.34 11.14
N GLN A 785 -10.51 -21.68 10.00
CA GLN A 785 -11.05 -20.36 9.68
C GLN A 785 -11.48 -20.31 8.21
N PHE A 786 -12.43 -19.45 7.91
CA PHE A 786 -13.04 -19.35 6.58
C PHE A 786 -13.22 -17.91 6.16
N PHE A 787 -13.30 -17.66 4.85
CA PHE A 787 -13.87 -16.42 4.31
C PHE A 787 -15.40 -16.54 4.30
N SER A 788 -16.08 -15.46 4.71
CA SER A 788 -17.54 -15.43 4.77
C SER A 788 -18.09 -14.02 4.59
N ASN A 789 -19.24 -13.88 3.94
CA ASN A 789 -20.05 -12.65 3.93
C ASN A 789 -20.75 -12.51 5.29
N ALA A 790 -20.06 -11.96 6.28
CA ALA A 790 -20.46 -12.12 7.68
C ALA A 790 -21.00 -10.84 8.33
N VAL A 791 -20.70 -9.66 7.83
CA VAL A 791 -21.01 -8.40 8.51
C VAL A 791 -21.40 -7.29 7.55
N ASP A 792 -22.28 -6.41 8.00
CA ASP A 792 -22.56 -5.12 7.37
C ASP A 792 -21.74 -4.02 8.03
N VAL A 793 -21.28 -3.06 7.24
CA VAL A 793 -20.40 -1.97 7.70
C VAL A 793 -20.90 -0.63 7.21
N GLU A 794 -20.89 0.37 8.08
CA GLU A 794 -21.10 1.77 7.74
C GLU A 794 -19.82 2.57 7.98
N THR A 795 -19.48 3.39 7.00
CA THR A 795 -18.37 4.36 7.08
C THR A 795 -18.90 5.76 6.76
N LYS A 796 -18.58 6.71 7.62
CA LYS A 796 -18.92 8.12 7.44
C LYS A 796 -17.75 9.00 7.82
N GLY A 797 -17.64 10.14 7.16
CA GLY A 797 -16.54 11.05 7.45
C GLY A 797 -16.61 12.37 6.71
N ILE A 798 -15.59 13.17 6.97
CA ILE A 798 -15.37 14.49 6.36
C ILE A 798 -13.90 14.60 5.98
N ASP A 799 -13.65 15.04 4.73
CA ASP A 799 -12.35 15.40 4.22
C ASP A 799 -12.29 16.91 3.97
N VAL A 800 -11.26 17.60 4.42
CA VAL A 800 -11.01 19.01 4.12
C VAL A 800 -9.60 19.16 3.58
N VAL A 801 -9.47 19.88 2.47
CA VAL A 801 -8.17 20.21 1.85
C VAL A 801 -8.14 21.71 1.58
N VAL A 802 -7.12 22.38 2.12
CA VAL A 802 -6.87 23.81 1.89
C VAL A 802 -5.46 23.97 1.35
N SER A 803 -5.32 24.64 0.22
CA SER A 803 -4.02 25.03 -0.33
C SER A 803 -3.97 26.54 -0.48
N HIS A 804 -2.87 27.15 -0.06
CA HIS A 804 -2.62 28.57 -0.14
C HIS A 804 -1.22 28.82 -0.66
N SER A 805 -1.10 29.64 -1.70
CA SER A 805 0.18 30.06 -2.29
C SER A 805 0.35 31.58 -2.16
N LEU A 806 1.39 31.99 -1.46
CA LEU A 806 1.80 33.38 -1.35
C LEU A 806 3.08 33.60 -2.17
N GLN A 807 3.00 34.45 -3.16
CA GLN A 807 4.15 34.87 -3.97
C GLN A 807 4.52 36.30 -3.64
N ALA A 808 5.79 36.54 -3.33
CA ALA A 808 6.39 37.85 -3.13
C ALA A 808 7.69 37.91 -3.94
N ASP A 809 8.22 39.11 -4.17
CA ASP A 809 9.41 39.33 -5.00
C ASP A 809 10.63 38.46 -4.61
N LYS A 810 10.75 38.07 -3.34
CA LYS A 810 11.93 37.39 -2.83
C LYS A 810 11.65 35.95 -2.36
N PHE A 811 10.40 35.57 -2.24
CA PHE A 811 10.04 34.22 -1.75
C PHE A 811 8.69 33.73 -2.26
N THR A 812 8.53 32.43 -2.33
CA THR A 812 7.24 31.75 -2.52
C THR A 812 6.98 30.88 -1.30
N LEU A 813 5.80 31.02 -0.69
CA LEU A 813 5.35 30.21 0.44
C LEU A 813 4.07 29.47 0.04
N ASN A 814 4.14 28.15 -0.03
CA ASN A 814 2.97 27.28 -0.22
C ASN A 814 2.61 26.62 1.13
N ASN A 815 1.34 26.73 1.50
CA ASN A 815 0.80 26.14 2.71
C ASN A 815 -0.30 25.19 2.32
N ASP A 816 -0.22 23.93 2.78
CA ASP A 816 -1.24 22.92 2.55
C ASP A 816 -1.73 22.39 3.89
N PHE A 817 -3.04 22.40 4.07
CA PHE A 817 -3.71 21.78 5.20
C PHE A 817 -4.64 20.67 4.69
N ALA A 818 -4.49 19.47 5.23
CA ALA A 818 -5.33 18.33 4.92
C ALA A 818 -5.88 17.73 6.22
N PHE A 819 -7.17 17.51 6.27
CA PHE A 819 -7.88 16.98 7.42
C PHE A 819 -8.80 15.85 6.99
N ASN A 820 -8.79 14.77 7.76
CA ASN A 820 -9.72 13.66 7.60
C ASN A 820 -10.27 13.23 8.97
N LEU A 821 -11.58 13.07 9.02
CA LEU A 821 -12.28 12.40 10.11
C LEU A 821 -13.09 11.26 9.48
N THR A 822 -12.78 10.01 9.83
CA THR A 822 -13.46 8.81 9.32
C THR A 822 -13.89 7.93 10.47
N GLN A 823 -15.11 7.45 10.43
CA GLN A 823 -15.64 6.48 11.37
C GLN A 823 -16.26 5.31 10.63
N THR A 824 -15.65 4.13 10.80
CA THR A 824 -16.19 2.85 10.32
C THR A 824 -16.80 2.09 11.49
N ARG A 825 -17.95 1.45 11.28
CA ARG A 825 -18.64 0.64 12.28
C ARG A 825 -19.31 -0.57 11.66
N LYS A 826 -19.23 -1.72 12.31
CA LYS A 826 -20.09 -2.88 12.05
C LYS A 826 -21.51 -2.52 12.48
N VAL A 827 -22.50 -2.84 11.66
CA VAL A 827 -23.94 -2.63 11.92
C VAL A 827 -24.71 -3.93 11.69
N GLY A 828 -25.92 -4.03 12.25
CA GLY A 828 -26.76 -5.22 12.13
C GLY A 828 -26.18 -6.45 12.86
N ASP A 829 -26.72 -7.62 12.56
CA ASP A 829 -26.30 -8.91 13.15
C ASP A 829 -25.06 -9.48 12.45
N ILE A 830 -24.47 -10.52 13.01
CA ILE A 830 -23.42 -11.31 12.38
C ILE A 830 -24.10 -12.46 11.61
N HIS A 831 -23.82 -12.57 10.32
CA HIS A 831 -24.34 -13.65 9.48
C HIS A 831 -23.58 -14.95 9.77
N THR A 832 -24.06 -15.74 10.72
CA THR A 832 -23.37 -16.92 11.25
C THR A 832 -24.12 -18.21 10.85
N PRO A 833 -23.43 -19.27 10.39
CA PRO A 833 -24.02 -20.56 10.12
C PRO A 833 -24.78 -21.14 11.35
N ARG A 834 -25.86 -21.86 11.09
CA ARG A 834 -26.78 -22.36 12.13
C ARG A 834 -26.08 -23.18 13.22
N ALA A 835 -25.18 -24.09 12.84
CA ALA A 835 -24.48 -24.95 13.80
C ALA A 835 -23.56 -24.17 14.76
N ILE A 836 -22.86 -23.13 14.21
CA ILE A 836 -21.98 -22.23 14.97
C ILE A 836 -22.82 -21.36 15.91
N LYS A 837 -23.94 -20.84 15.43
CA LYS A 837 -24.89 -20.05 16.22
C LYS A 837 -25.52 -20.86 17.35
N ALA A 838 -25.97 -22.10 17.09
CA ALA A 838 -26.53 -22.99 18.08
C ALA A 838 -25.54 -23.37 19.20
N ALA A 839 -24.23 -23.41 18.88
CA ALA A 839 -23.17 -23.63 19.84
C ALA A 839 -22.74 -22.35 20.60
N GLY A 840 -23.38 -21.19 20.37
CA GLY A 840 -23.06 -19.94 21.03
C GLY A 840 -21.68 -19.40 20.66
N LEU A 841 -21.17 -19.70 19.45
CA LEU A 841 -19.84 -19.32 18.98
C LEU A 841 -19.86 -18.17 17.95
N GLU A 842 -20.91 -17.34 17.95
CA GLU A 842 -21.02 -16.19 17.02
C GLU A 842 -19.85 -15.23 17.18
N GLU A 843 -19.39 -15.00 18.41
CA GLU A 843 -18.20 -14.16 18.67
C GLU A 843 -16.88 -14.78 18.16
N LYS A 844 -16.85 -16.09 17.91
CA LYS A 844 -15.71 -16.72 17.22
C LYS A 844 -15.79 -16.53 15.71
N PHE A 845 -16.94 -16.19 15.17
CA PHE A 845 -17.10 -15.87 13.76
C PHE A 845 -16.62 -14.45 13.47
N PHE A 846 -17.07 -13.47 14.26
CA PHE A 846 -16.58 -12.08 14.22
C PHE A 846 -16.43 -11.55 15.65
N SER A 847 -15.23 -11.68 16.19
CA SER A 847 -14.91 -11.37 17.57
C SER A 847 -14.80 -9.86 17.83
N GLU A 848 -14.78 -9.49 19.12
CA GLU A 848 -14.46 -8.13 19.56
C GLU A 848 -13.09 -7.68 19.02
N ARG A 849 -12.10 -8.59 18.96
CA ARG A 849 -10.81 -8.32 18.31
C ARG A 849 -10.96 -7.96 16.83
N SER A 850 -11.73 -8.73 16.06
CA SER A 850 -12.03 -8.44 14.66
C SER A 850 -12.76 -7.12 14.47
N ARG A 851 -13.69 -6.80 15.39
CA ARG A 851 -14.40 -5.51 15.40
C ARG A 851 -13.44 -4.34 15.60
N VAL A 852 -12.53 -4.41 16.56
CA VAL A 852 -11.54 -3.35 16.82
C VAL A 852 -10.54 -3.24 15.67
N LEU A 853 -10.11 -4.36 15.06
CA LEU A 853 -9.28 -4.35 13.85
C LEU A 853 -9.96 -3.63 12.67
N LEU A 854 -11.28 -3.73 12.57
CA LEU A 854 -12.07 -3.06 11.54
C LEU A 854 -12.30 -1.57 11.84
N GLU A 855 -12.60 -1.22 13.10
CA GLU A 855 -13.16 0.07 13.47
C GLU A 855 -12.18 1.05 14.10
N GLU A 856 -11.12 0.58 14.79
CA GLU A 856 -10.41 1.41 15.78
C GLU A 856 -8.89 1.33 15.75
N VAL A 857 -8.28 0.33 15.10
CA VAL A 857 -6.81 0.21 15.05
C VAL A 857 -6.15 1.29 14.21
N ILE A 858 -6.90 1.91 13.30
CA ILE A 858 -6.48 3.06 12.51
C ILE A 858 -7.08 4.32 13.13
N PRO A 859 -6.31 5.40 13.30
CA PRO A 859 -6.82 6.65 13.81
C PRO A 859 -8.00 7.17 12.99
N ARG A 860 -9.12 7.47 13.65
CA ARG A 860 -10.29 8.09 13.03
C ARG A 860 -10.04 9.52 12.57
N PHE A 861 -8.99 10.15 13.09
CA PHE A 861 -8.64 11.54 12.86
C PHE A 861 -7.20 11.66 12.41
N LYS A 862 -6.98 12.38 11.30
CA LYS A 862 -5.66 12.75 10.79
C LYS A 862 -5.70 14.18 10.29
N ALA A 863 -4.75 15.02 10.73
CA ALA A 863 -4.60 16.38 10.24
C ALA A 863 -3.14 16.64 9.89
N THR A 864 -2.88 17.17 8.70
CA THR A 864 -1.55 17.49 8.21
C THR A 864 -1.50 18.97 7.83
N LEU A 865 -0.51 19.67 8.35
CA LEU A 865 -0.18 21.06 7.96
C LEU A 865 1.24 21.09 7.44
N SER A 866 1.43 21.54 6.21
CA SER A 866 2.74 21.65 5.61
C SER A 866 3.00 23.05 5.06
N HIS A 867 4.26 23.47 5.15
CA HIS A 867 4.78 24.75 4.67
C HIS A 867 5.97 24.47 3.76
N ASN A 868 5.94 25.02 2.56
CA ASN A 868 7.04 24.95 1.60
C ASN A 868 7.47 26.35 1.25
N LEU A 869 8.65 26.77 1.72
CA LEU A 869 9.22 28.09 1.54
C LEU A 869 10.39 28.03 0.57
N THR A 870 10.30 28.76 -0.52
CA THR A 870 11.39 28.94 -1.50
C THR A 870 11.92 30.35 -1.42
N ILE A 871 13.24 30.53 -1.18
CA ILE A 871 13.96 31.82 -1.15
C ILE A 871 15.21 31.68 -2.00
N GLY A 872 15.20 32.26 -3.19
CA GLY A 872 16.31 32.14 -4.15
C GLY A 872 16.62 30.67 -4.46
N LYS A 873 17.84 30.22 -4.11
CA LYS A 873 18.26 28.81 -4.32
C LYS A 873 17.88 27.84 -3.19
N TRP A 874 17.32 28.33 -2.10
CA TRP A 874 16.94 27.53 -0.96
C TRP A 874 15.47 27.16 -0.99
N ASN A 875 15.16 25.92 -0.66
CA ASN A 875 13.81 25.45 -0.41
C ASN A 875 13.75 24.77 0.96
N GLY A 876 12.87 25.24 1.82
CA GLY A 876 12.61 24.68 3.14
C GLY A 876 11.21 24.06 3.19
N TYR A 877 11.08 22.86 3.70
CA TYR A 877 9.82 22.17 3.88
C TYR A 877 9.63 21.74 5.34
N LEU A 878 8.51 22.12 5.94
CA LEU A 878 8.10 21.75 7.28
C LEU A 878 6.71 21.13 7.22
N ARG A 879 6.53 19.96 7.83
CA ARG A 879 5.25 19.28 7.93
C ARG A 879 4.99 18.83 9.35
N ASN A 880 3.79 19.11 9.86
CA ASN A 880 3.28 18.60 11.12
C ASN A 880 2.04 17.74 10.82
N THR A 881 2.07 16.47 11.21
CA THR A 881 0.93 15.57 11.08
C THR A 881 0.48 15.11 12.45
N TYR A 882 -0.75 15.47 12.81
CA TYR A 882 -1.42 14.91 13.98
C TYR A 882 -2.13 13.62 13.59
N TYR A 883 -1.73 12.53 14.24
CA TYR A 883 -2.43 11.26 14.20
C TYR A 883 -3.27 11.13 15.46
N GLY A 884 -4.58 10.90 15.31
CA GLY A 884 -5.51 10.72 16.41
C GLY A 884 -5.23 9.44 17.22
N LYS A 885 -6.01 9.23 18.26
CA LYS A 885 -5.94 8.00 19.05
C LYS A 885 -6.33 6.78 18.22
N ALA A 886 -5.77 5.63 18.58
CA ALA A 886 -6.13 4.32 18.09
C ALA A 886 -6.36 3.35 19.25
N THR A 887 -6.99 2.21 19.01
CA THR A 887 -7.31 1.23 20.06
C THR A 887 -6.63 -0.10 19.74
N GLY A 888 -5.94 -0.69 20.71
CA GLY A 888 -5.36 -2.03 20.60
C GLY A 888 -6.46 -3.09 20.50
N PRO A 889 -6.31 -4.11 19.64
CA PRO A 889 -7.41 -5.06 19.41
C PRO A 889 -7.62 -6.09 20.54
N ASP A 890 -6.69 -6.22 21.48
CA ASP A 890 -6.75 -7.21 22.54
C ASP A 890 -7.40 -6.62 23.80
N VAL A 891 -8.31 -7.40 24.41
CA VAL A 891 -8.93 -7.07 25.69
C VAL A 891 -7.98 -7.45 26.82
N ILE A 892 -7.68 -6.50 27.69
CA ILE A 892 -6.80 -6.68 28.84
C ILE A 892 -7.64 -6.92 30.10
N ALA A 893 -7.39 -8.03 30.78
CA ALA A 893 -8.04 -8.34 32.04
C ALA A 893 -7.78 -7.24 33.08
N ALA A 894 -8.76 -6.96 33.95
CA ALA A 894 -8.71 -5.80 34.86
C ALA A 894 -7.50 -5.86 35.81
N ASP A 895 -7.12 -7.06 36.28
CA ASP A 895 -5.95 -7.29 37.12
C ASP A 895 -4.60 -7.11 36.40
N LYS A 896 -4.61 -7.05 35.08
CA LYS A 896 -3.43 -6.84 34.20
C LYS A 896 -3.32 -5.41 33.68
N ARG A 897 -4.25 -4.51 33.99
CA ARG A 897 -4.24 -3.10 33.59
C ARG A 897 -3.36 -2.27 34.54
N ILE A 898 -2.08 -2.57 34.54
CA ILE A 898 -1.07 -1.94 35.43
C ILE A 898 -0.22 -0.93 34.67
N GLY A 899 0.27 0.13 35.38
CA GLY A 899 1.10 1.20 34.81
C GLY A 899 0.27 2.38 34.28
N ASP A 900 0.95 3.36 33.66
CA ASP A 900 0.37 4.62 33.18
C ASP A 900 -0.32 4.47 31.79
N PHE A 901 -0.96 3.32 31.53
CA PHE A 901 -1.68 3.06 30.30
C PHE A 901 -3.15 3.47 30.40
N VAL A 902 -3.71 3.92 29.28
CA VAL A 902 -5.13 4.27 29.18
C VAL A 902 -5.90 3.08 28.60
N PHE A 903 -7.04 2.76 29.19
CA PHE A 903 -7.94 1.71 28.71
C PHE A 903 -9.33 2.27 28.45
N ASP A 904 -10.02 1.72 27.47
CA ASP A 904 -11.44 2.01 27.28
C ASP A 904 -12.30 1.16 28.24
N GLU A 905 -13.62 1.39 28.25
CA GLU A 905 -14.57 0.70 29.13
C GLU A 905 -14.61 -0.80 28.89
N ARG A 906 -14.25 -1.27 27.69
CA ARG A 906 -14.20 -2.68 27.30
C ARG A 906 -12.88 -3.35 27.71
N GLY A 907 -11.88 -2.56 28.09
CA GLY A 907 -10.57 -3.08 28.51
C GLY A 907 -9.51 -3.10 27.42
N HIS A 908 -9.73 -2.43 26.30
CA HIS A 908 -8.73 -2.25 25.27
C HIS A 908 -7.75 -1.15 25.62
N GLN A 909 -6.48 -1.36 25.33
CA GLN A 909 -5.47 -0.30 25.47
C GLN A 909 -5.72 0.80 24.43
N VAL A 910 -5.81 2.05 24.88
CA VAL A 910 -5.93 3.22 24.02
C VAL A 910 -4.54 3.80 23.76
N ILE A 911 -4.12 3.83 22.53
CA ILE A 911 -2.89 4.45 22.05
C ILE A 911 -3.19 5.94 21.77
N ARG A 912 -2.62 6.84 22.56
CA ARG A 912 -2.89 8.29 22.48
C ARG A 912 -2.38 8.90 21.18
N GLY A 913 -3.05 9.96 20.69
CA GLY A 913 -2.65 10.70 19.50
C GLY A 913 -1.34 11.47 19.68
N LYS A 914 -0.59 11.64 18.57
CA LYS A 914 0.70 12.36 18.56
C LYS A 914 0.85 13.23 17.33
N VAL A 915 1.64 14.31 17.47
CA VAL A 915 2.09 15.16 16.36
C VAL A 915 3.46 14.70 15.90
N ILE A 916 3.59 14.36 14.65
CA ILE A 916 4.87 14.01 14.01
C ILE A 916 5.31 15.18 13.14
N THR A 917 6.54 15.65 13.35
CA THR A 917 7.14 16.77 12.63
C THR A 917 8.22 16.27 11.70
N ASP A 918 8.15 16.69 10.44
CA ASP A 918 9.15 16.42 9.39
C ASP A 918 9.72 17.72 8.88
N LEU A 919 11.02 17.73 8.61
CA LEU A 919 11.75 18.91 8.14
C LEU A 919 12.70 18.50 7.01
N SER A 920 12.74 19.28 5.93
CA SER A 920 13.81 19.17 4.93
C SER A 920 14.26 20.52 4.41
N VAL A 921 15.52 20.59 3.97
CA VAL A 921 16.12 21.75 3.33
C VAL A 921 16.82 21.30 2.06
N ALA A 922 16.46 21.93 0.95
CA ALA A 922 17.09 21.69 -0.34
C ALA A 922 17.84 22.94 -0.82
N TYR A 923 18.98 22.72 -1.44
CA TYR A 923 19.75 23.75 -2.13
C TYR A 923 19.86 23.44 -3.62
N ASN A 924 19.37 24.35 -4.46
CA ASN A 924 19.45 24.28 -5.90
C ASN A 924 20.76 24.91 -6.39
N PHE A 925 21.79 24.12 -6.69
CA PHE A 925 23.05 24.59 -7.25
C PHE A 925 22.82 25.26 -8.59
N THR A 926 22.00 24.61 -9.41
CA THR A 926 21.49 25.09 -10.70
C THR A 926 19.98 24.78 -10.76
N PRO A 927 19.23 25.29 -11.74
CA PRO A 927 17.84 24.88 -11.98
C PRO A 927 17.68 23.37 -12.22
N LYS A 928 18.77 22.70 -12.62
CA LYS A 928 18.81 21.28 -12.99
C LYS A 928 19.41 20.36 -11.92
N THR A 929 20.01 20.90 -10.87
CA THR A 929 20.72 20.09 -9.86
C THR A 929 20.40 20.60 -8.46
N SER A 930 19.94 19.70 -7.59
CA SER A 930 19.64 20.00 -6.20
C SER A 930 20.15 18.94 -5.25
N LEU A 931 20.42 19.34 -4.01
CA LEU A 931 20.75 18.46 -2.89
C LEU A 931 19.77 18.77 -1.76
N THR A 932 19.11 17.74 -1.24
CA THR A 932 18.14 17.84 -0.16
C THR A 932 18.64 17.03 1.05
N LEU A 933 18.70 17.66 2.20
CA LEU A 933 18.86 17.01 3.50
C LEU A 933 17.53 17.08 4.25
N GLY A 934 17.08 15.96 4.82
CA GLY A 934 15.82 15.94 5.53
C GLY A 934 15.75 14.95 6.68
N VAL A 935 14.80 15.19 7.55
CA VAL A 935 14.52 14.39 8.74
C VAL A 935 13.01 14.17 8.86
N ASN A 936 12.60 12.91 8.90
CA ASN A 936 11.25 12.51 9.30
C ASN A 936 11.22 12.22 10.79
N ASN A 937 10.08 12.54 11.40
CA ASN A 937 9.91 12.36 12.83
C ASN A 937 11.08 13.00 13.61
N LEU A 938 11.25 14.32 13.42
CA LEU A 938 12.37 15.12 13.93
C LEU A 938 12.62 14.89 15.43
N PHE A 939 11.56 14.66 16.20
CA PHE A 939 11.62 14.52 17.66
C PHE A 939 11.74 13.06 18.13
N ASP A 940 11.96 12.10 17.22
CA ASP A 940 12.12 10.65 17.51
C ASP A 940 10.97 10.07 18.35
N LEU A 941 9.72 10.41 17.97
CA LEU A 941 8.53 9.96 18.68
C LEU A 941 8.14 8.53 18.27
N TYR A 942 7.59 7.81 19.22
CA TYR A 942 7.08 6.44 19.06
C TYR A 942 5.62 6.36 19.50
N PRO A 943 4.84 5.36 19.02
CA PRO A 943 3.57 5.00 19.64
C PRO A 943 3.72 4.71 21.14
N GLU A 944 2.64 4.58 21.85
CA GLU A 944 2.70 4.09 23.23
C GLU A 944 3.13 2.62 23.24
N LYS A 945 3.87 2.24 24.28
CA LYS A 945 4.29 0.84 24.47
C LYS A 945 3.09 -0.06 24.72
N ASN A 946 3.19 -1.31 24.39
CA ASN A 946 2.22 -2.34 24.78
C ASN A 946 2.27 -2.55 26.30
N VAL A 947 1.10 -2.87 26.88
CA VAL A 947 1.05 -3.45 28.23
C VAL A 947 1.80 -4.77 28.27
N LYS A 948 2.39 -5.14 29.43
CA LYS A 948 3.29 -6.29 29.55
C LYS A 948 2.66 -7.61 29.07
N VAL A 949 1.38 -7.81 29.30
CA VAL A 949 0.66 -9.04 28.88
C VAL A 949 0.56 -9.19 27.36
N ASN A 950 0.63 -8.10 26.60
CA ASN A 950 0.54 -8.11 25.13
C ASN A 950 1.89 -7.91 24.43
N ASN A 951 2.99 -7.80 25.18
CA ASN A 951 4.29 -7.53 24.57
C ASN A 951 5.12 -8.79 24.23
N ASN A 952 4.56 -9.99 24.45
CA ASN A 952 5.21 -11.26 24.15
C ASN A 952 6.63 -11.37 24.74
N ASN A 953 6.73 -11.26 26.07
CA ASN A 953 8.01 -11.27 26.78
C ASN A 953 8.98 -10.17 26.25
N ASP A 954 8.49 -8.94 26.22
CA ASP A 954 9.17 -7.70 25.77
C ASP A 954 9.53 -7.66 24.27
N GLN A 955 9.16 -8.65 23.45
CA GLN A 955 9.48 -8.65 22.04
C GLN A 955 8.68 -7.59 21.26
N PHE A 956 7.39 -7.43 21.53
CA PHE A 956 6.54 -6.41 20.92
C PHE A 956 6.41 -5.19 21.84
N VAL A 957 7.47 -4.40 21.95
CA VAL A 957 7.44 -3.15 22.71
C VAL A 957 6.30 -2.24 22.25
N TYR A 958 6.04 -2.22 20.94
CA TYR A 958 4.94 -1.48 20.30
C TYR A 958 3.98 -2.46 19.61
N SER A 959 2.70 -2.05 19.48
CA SER A 959 1.70 -2.87 18.82
C SER A 959 2.00 -3.06 17.33
N ARG A 960 1.94 -4.29 16.85
CA ARG A 960 2.01 -4.61 15.42
C ARG A 960 0.68 -4.43 14.69
N ALA A 961 -0.43 -4.48 15.42
CA ALA A 961 -1.78 -4.34 14.88
C ALA A 961 -2.25 -2.88 14.84
N THR A 962 -1.65 -2.01 15.68
CA THR A 962 -2.09 -0.63 15.90
C THR A 962 -0.89 0.29 15.73
N SER A 963 -0.63 0.73 14.49
CA SER A 963 0.44 1.67 14.20
C SER A 963 -0.12 2.91 13.52
N GLN A 964 -0.06 4.06 14.21
CA GLN A 964 -0.54 5.33 13.70
C GLN A 964 0.39 5.92 12.64
N PHE A 965 1.72 5.85 12.85
CA PHE A 965 2.77 6.48 12.02
C PHE A 965 4.05 5.61 11.91
N GLY A 966 3.96 4.32 12.22
CA GLY A 966 5.10 3.40 12.26
C GLY A 966 5.82 3.41 13.62
N LEU A 967 6.77 2.47 13.76
CA LEU A 967 7.51 2.24 15.02
C LEU A 967 9.03 2.34 14.86
N ASN A 968 9.52 2.91 13.73
CA ASN A 968 10.96 2.92 13.43
C ASN A 968 11.71 4.15 13.99
N GLY A 969 10.99 5.20 14.44
CA GLY A 969 11.58 6.42 14.98
C GLY A 969 12.05 7.40 13.91
N ARG A 970 13.01 8.27 14.26
CA ARG A 970 13.54 9.33 13.39
C ARG A 970 14.28 8.74 12.19
N TYR A 971 13.96 9.26 10.98
CA TYR A 971 14.64 8.90 9.74
C TYR A 971 15.36 10.10 9.15
N VAL A 972 16.66 9.99 8.88
CA VAL A 972 17.50 11.03 8.26
C VAL A 972 17.88 10.60 6.86
N PHE A 973 17.82 11.53 5.88
CA PHE A 973 18.14 11.22 4.49
C PHE A 973 18.87 12.35 3.78
N LEU A 974 19.66 11.97 2.78
CA LEU A 974 20.29 12.85 1.79
C LEU A 974 19.81 12.43 0.40
N ARG A 975 19.46 13.42 -0.46
CA ARG A 975 18.97 13.17 -1.82
C ARG A 975 19.60 14.15 -2.79
N ALA A 976 20.18 13.65 -3.86
CA ALA A 976 20.65 14.42 -4.99
C ALA A 976 19.74 14.20 -6.19
N THR A 977 19.31 15.28 -6.86
CA THR A 977 18.45 15.22 -8.04
C THR A 977 19.14 15.96 -9.19
N PHE A 978 19.11 15.36 -10.37
CA PHE A 978 19.73 15.84 -11.59
C PHE A 978 18.72 15.82 -12.74
N ASN A 979 18.57 16.95 -13.45
CA ASN A 979 17.81 17.06 -14.69
C ASN A 979 18.75 17.55 -15.78
N VAL A 980 19.08 16.72 -16.76
CA VAL A 980 20.18 17.03 -17.70
C VAL A 980 19.68 17.87 -18.88
N PHE A 981 18.41 17.70 -19.28
CA PHE A 981 17.82 18.41 -20.45
C PHE A 981 16.52 19.11 -20.09
#